data_27dc9b828a6e8df0be4ef66f39c6440a
#
_entry.id   27dc9b828a6e8df0be4ef66f39c6440a
#
_cell.length_a   1.000
_cell.length_b   1.000
_cell.length_c   1.000
_cell.angle_alpha   90.00
_cell.angle_beta   90.00
_cell.angle_gamma   90.00
#
_symmetry.space_group_name_H-M   'P 1'
#
loop_
_entity.id
_entity.type
_entity.pdbx_description
1 polymer ?
#
loop_
_entity_poly.entity_id
_entity_poly.type
_entity_poly.pdbx_seq_one_letter_code
_entity_poly.pdbx_strand_id
1 'polypeptide(L)'
;MGYFMKIFKKILLCAFALVFLACSSKDYSPKIQPSKEKTEFNSRYNVKNKGKAPASLDPFISQNAQDLGHFGYKIKLDENVYLKQLFRAWNDAMPKPSKTTNANIFWAVNHFKKGFDENGNSRSLKWIKNLRANANVAAYASVSLPALTTKIASVRMLPSDEPLYPSKQAAKQQNFDDLQGSSLGAFAPVFISHYSRDGLWAFVRTDAFWGWIKKSQLLVLSTEEAKAYQKNDFAVFIKDNEKINVIATSTANSKTTNIKTKQKLAAKKGKKSSKKPQASSKNQNKQIKLAFSEASITSRVGAIFPYTSQDKTHFFFNGKIGVNNLEFSVPKGIGSHFLQINDQNLKNVLNELIGQGYGWGGSRELRDCSLFTKDFFAVFGKHLPRNSQSQGAVGGKIDISQLSNNEKKEVLKNKALMLTTLIVMPGHVMLYAGNGEVAHNVWGVRTDDGGRSVIGKAAITDLEIGKGYDDVKDSALLLSRIKSINVIVDPKKIALEHAYNAQVNSKIRFDDGYIMDYDESMMELEYPLYAPLSAPRSDAGRARNTEFFSHIYGSDEKEVSQNLTKVVWLKSSKNKELLFNSKNGAAKALQRVSDELDIMSKKKPELLKYLDVNGTFSWRKIANSDELSSHSWGISLDINVQNSSYWQWSKEYKNTLPQEIIDVFERNGFIWGGRWEHFDTMHFEYRPEFMMLGQLKN
;
A
#
# COMPACT_ATOMS: atom_id res chain seq x y z
N MET A 1 8.26 -11.79 37.47
CA MET A 1 8.03 -12.24 36.07
C MET A 1 6.56 -12.49 35.71
N GLY A 2 5.69 -12.84 36.66
CA GLY A 2 4.24 -13.07 36.39
C GLY A 2 3.37 -11.81 36.25
N TYR A 3 3.78 -10.68 36.78
CA TYR A 3 2.97 -9.44 36.77
C TYR A 3 3.15 -8.63 35.49
N PHE A 4 4.32 -8.63 34.87
CA PHE A 4 4.61 -7.97 33.60
C PHE A 4 3.91 -8.66 32.41
N MET A 5 3.81 -9.98 32.42
CA MET A 5 3.09 -10.73 31.36
C MET A 5 1.57 -10.51 31.37
N LYS A 6 0.97 -10.18 32.53
CA LYS A 6 -0.48 -9.86 32.62
C LYS A 6 -0.81 -8.47 32.06
N ILE A 7 0.10 -7.51 32.18
CA ILE A 7 -0.06 -6.15 31.63
C ILE A 7 0.14 -6.17 30.11
N PHE A 8 1.12 -6.90 29.59
CA PHE A 8 1.35 -7.04 28.16
C PHE A 8 0.19 -7.76 27.44
N LYS A 9 -0.42 -8.80 28.07
CA LYS A 9 -1.62 -9.46 27.53
C LYS A 9 -2.86 -8.56 27.50
N LYS A 10 -3.02 -7.65 28.46
CA LYS A 10 -4.14 -6.68 28.43
C LYS A 10 -3.94 -5.60 27.38
N ILE A 11 -2.73 -5.16 27.14
CA ILE A 11 -2.39 -4.15 26.12
C ILE A 11 -2.57 -4.74 24.70
N LEU A 12 -2.19 -6.00 24.48
CA LEU A 12 -2.35 -6.65 23.17
C LEU A 12 -3.82 -6.98 22.85
N LEU A 13 -4.63 -7.35 23.85
CA LEU A 13 -6.08 -7.56 23.66
C LEU A 13 -6.84 -6.25 23.40
N CYS A 14 -6.42 -5.13 24.01
CA CYS A 14 -7.01 -3.81 23.74
C CYS A 14 -6.62 -3.29 22.34
N ALA A 15 -5.43 -3.58 21.84
CA ALA A 15 -4.98 -3.12 20.52
C ALA A 15 -5.76 -3.77 19.38
N PHE A 16 -6.16 -5.05 19.49
CA PHE A 16 -6.93 -5.74 18.43
C PHE A 16 -8.43 -5.41 18.45
N ALA A 17 -9.00 -5.14 19.63
CA ALA A 17 -10.40 -4.71 19.75
C ALA A 17 -10.62 -3.26 19.27
N LEU A 18 -9.58 -2.41 19.32
CA LEU A 18 -9.63 -1.01 18.86
C LEU A 18 -9.56 -0.84 17.33
N VAL A 19 -9.14 -1.88 16.60
CA VAL A 19 -8.97 -1.82 15.13
C VAL A 19 -10.29 -1.61 14.38
N PHE A 20 -11.42 -2.06 14.92
CA PHE A 20 -12.74 -1.90 14.31
C PHE A 20 -13.66 -0.89 14.99
N LEU A 21 -13.32 -0.44 16.20
CA LEU A 21 -14.08 0.58 16.93
C LEU A 21 -13.86 2.01 16.42
N ALA A 22 -12.82 2.27 15.62
CA ALA A 22 -12.51 3.60 15.09
C ALA A 22 -13.50 4.09 14.02
N CYS A 23 -14.39 3.22 13.53
CA CYS A 23 -15.47 3.61 12.60
C CYS A 23 -16.86 3.63 13.26
N SER A 24 -17.01 3.16 14.50
CA SER A 24 -18.25 3.36 15.25
C SER A 24 -18.15 4.66 16.06
N SER A 25 -19.17 5.49 15.95
CA SER A 25 -19.30 6.83 16.49
C SER A 25 -19.15 6.90 18.03
N LYS A 26 -17.90 6.85 18.54
CA LYS A 26 -17.59 7.41 19.86
C LYS A 26 -16.29 8.17 19.74
N ASP A 27 -16.41 9.47 19.98
CA ASP A 27 -15.30 10.42 20.01
C ASP A 27 -14.20 9.97 20.97
N TYR A 28 -13.03 9.70 20.42
CA TYR A 28 -11.78 9.75 21.14
C TYR A 28 -10.97 10.89 20.51
N SER A 29 -11.27 12.12 20.96
CA SER A 29 -10.47 13.29 20.63
C SER A 29 -9.48 13.50 21.76
N PRO A 30 -8.16 13.40 21.55
CA PRO A 30 -7.22 13.99 22.49
C PRO A 30 -7.43 15.51 22.49
N LYS A 31 -7.57 16.11 23.67
CA LYS A 31 -7.64 17.55 23.84
C LYS A 31 -6.29 18.16 23.42
N ILE A 32 -6.21 18.66 22.19
CA ILE A 32 -5.10 19.50 21.75
C ILE A 32 -5.46 20.93 22.12
N GLN A 33 -4.67 21.52 23.01
CA GLN A 33 -4.76 22.97 23.27
C GLN A 33 -4.26 23.73 22.03
N PRO A 34 -4.95 24.75 21.56
CA PRO A 34 -4.51 25.52 20.40
C PRO A 34 -3.32 26.40 20.78
N SER A 35 -2.21 26.28 20.05
CA SER A 35 -1.14 27.28 20.08
C SER A 35 -1.61 28.56 19.37
N LYS A 36 -1.43 29.69 20.05
CA LYS A 36 -1.71 31.00 19.48
C LYS A 36 -0.51 31.40 18.59
N GLU A 37 -0.61 31.20 17.30
CA GLU A 37 0.20 31.93 16.32
C GLU A 37 -0.61 32.19 15.07
N LYS A 38 -0.83 33.49 14.81
CA LYS A 38 -1.34 34.01 13.54
C LYS A 38 -0.16 34.13 12.59
N THR A 39 -0.12 33.30 11.56
CA THR A 39 0.64 33.57 10.35
C THR A 39 -0.27 33.32 9.15
N GLU A 40 -0.39 34.38 8.35
CA GLU A 40 -1.22 34.40 7.14
C GLU A 40 -0.66 33.44 6.10
N PHE A 41 -1.33 32.31 5.92
CA PHE A 41 -1.26 31.56 4.69
C PHE A 41 -2.47 31.98 3.85
N ASN A 42 -2.26 32.39 2.61
CA ASN A 42 -3.35 32.68 1.67
C ASN A 42 -4.19 31.41 1.47
N SER A 43 -5.12 31.16 2.36
CA SER A 43 -6.14 30.15 2.23
C SER A 43 -7.12 30.64 1.18
N ARG A 44 -7.44 29.81 0.19
CA ARG A 44 -8.52 30.04 -0.78
C ARG A 44 -9.89 30.27 -0.09
N TYR A 45 -9.96 30.04 1.23
CA TYR A 45 -11.15 30.16 2.08
C TYR A 45 -11.15 31.43 2.94
N ASN A 46 -10.78 32.58 2.40
CA ASN A 46 -10.89 33.86 3.11
C ASN A 46 -12.33 34.42 3.20
N VAL A 47 -13.34 33.63 2.86
CA VAL A 47 -14.74 34.01 2.99
C VAL A 47 -15.31 33.35 4.24
N LYS A 48 -15.73 34.14 5.24
CA LYS A 48 -16.61 33.69 6.32
C LYS A 48 -17.94 33.27 5.69
N ASN A 49 -18.07 32.02 5.33
CA ASN A 49 -19.34 31.46 4.88
C ASN A 49 -20.21 31.24 6.12
N LYS A 50 -21.13 32.19 6.40
CA LYS A 50 -22.18 32.00 7.39
C LYS A 50 -23.13 30.91 6.89
N GLY A 51 -23.21 29.79 7.60
CA GLY A 51 -24.15 28.72 7.29
C GLY A 51 -23.57 27.33 7.49
N LYS A 52 -24.38 26.32 7.18
CA LYS A 52 -23.95 24.89 7.25
C LYS A 52 -23.01 24.52 6.13
N ALA A 53 -22.01 23.68 6.44
CA ALA A 53 -21.09 23.15 5.46
C ALA A 53 -21.86 22.50 4.30
N PRO A 54 -21.58 22.90 3.04
CA PRO A 54 -22.29 22.33 1.89
C PRO A 54 -21.90 20.86 1.69
N ALA A 55 -22.85 20.07 1.19
CA ALA A 55 -22.62 18.73 0.67
C ALA A 55 -21.99 18.75 -0.74
N SER A 56 -21.39 19.87 -1.14
CA SER A 56 -20.80 20.08 -2.46
C SER A 56 -19.28 20.26 -2.37
N LEU A 57 -18.59 19.82 -3.40
CA LEU A 57 -17.16 20.05 -3.57
C LEU A 57 -16.90 21.53 -3.88
N ASP A 58 -15.71 22.01 -3.51
CA ASP A 58 -15.25 23.33 -3.90
C ASP A 58 -15.18 23.40 -5.44
N PRO A 59 -15.91 24.32 -6.09
CA PRO A 59 -15.92 24.46 -7.54
C PRO A 59 -14.56 24.90 -8.13
N PHE A 60 -13.66 25.42 -7.31
CA PHE A 60 -12.31 25.83 -7.72
C PHE A 60 -11.27 24.70 -7.68
N ILE A 61 -11.64 23.53 -7.14
CA ILE A 61 -10.79 22.35 -7.17
C ILE A 61 -11.19 21.45 -8.34
N SER A 62 -10.32 21.32 -9.31
CA SER A 62 -10.55 20.45 -10.46
C SER A 62 -10.76 19.02 -10.02
N GLN A 63 -11.80 18.37 -10.56
CA GLN A 63 -12.04 16.94 -10.40
C GLN A 63 -11.39 16.12 -11.53
N ASN A 64 -10.59 16.75 -12.39
CA ASN A 64 -9.82 16.09 -13.43
C ASN A 64 -8.36 15.92 -12.99
N ALA A 65 -7.91 14.69 -12.84
CA ALA A 65 -6.54 14.41 -12.42
C ALA A 65 -5.48 14.92 -13.42
N GLN A 66 -5.83 15.22 -14.68
CA GLN A 66 -4.89 15.81 -15.63
C GLN A 66 -4.39 17.20 -15.20
N ASP A 67 -5.19 17.91 -14.39
CA ASP A 67 -4.85 19.26 -13.89
C ASP A 67 -3.93 19.22 -12.65
N LEU A 68 -3.65 18.04 -12.10
CA LEU A 68 -2.72 17.87 -10.99
C LEU A 68 -1.28 18.14 -11.44
N GLY A 69 -0.40 18.40 -10.47
CA GLY A 69 1.03 18.55 -10.68
C GLY A 69 1.70 17.34 -11.35
N HIS A 70 3.02 17.25 -11.24
CA HIS A 70 3.78 16.18 -11.87
C HIS A 70 4.44 15.28 -10.83
N PHE A 71 4.42 13.96 -11.09
CA PHE A 71 5.19 12.97 -10.35
C PHE A 71 6.65 12.95 -10.80
N GLY A 72 6.89 13.13 -12.10
CA GLY A 72 8.21 13.33 -12.69
C GLY A 72 9.10 12.08 -12.81
N TYR A 73 8.60 10.90 -12.46
CA TYR A 73 9.37 9.65 -12.53
C TYR A 73 8.69 8.60 -13.41
N LYS A 74 9.46 7.58 -13.83
CA LYS A 74 8.96 6.40 -14.54
C LYS A 74 9.46 5.16 -13.83
N ILE A 75 8.55 4.39 -13.21
CA ILE A 75 8.88 3.24 -12.39
C ILE A 75 8.05 2.03 -12.84
N LYS A 76 8.70 0.90 -13.08
CA LYS A 76 8.02 -0.38 -13.25
C LYS A 76 8.27 -1.23 -12.01
N LEU A 77 7.21 -1.66 -11.34
CA LEU A 77 7.31 -2.58 -10.21
C LEU A 77 7.37 -4.03 -10.71
N ASP A 78 7.97 -4.91 -9.91
CA ASP A 78 7.94 -6.34 -10.18
C ASP A 78 6.55 -6.90 -9.83
N GLU A 79 5.83 -7.34 -10.84
CA GLU A 79 4.49 -7.91 -10.72
C GLU A 79 4.47 -9.23 -9.94
N ASN A 80 5.58 -9.97 -9.93
CA ASN A 80 5.68 -11.22 -9.18
C ASN A 80 5.59 -10.97 -7.68
N VAL A 81 6.11 -9.85 -7.18
CA VAL A 81 5.97 -9.44 -5.78
C VAL A 81 4.49 -9.22 -5.43
N TYR A 82 3.73 -8.56 -6.31
CA TYR A 82 2.30 -8.35 -6.14
C TYR A 82 1.53 -9.67 -6.18
N LEU A 83 1.77 -10.50 -7.19
CA LEU A 83 1.11 -11.81 -7.34
C LEU A 83 1.40 -12.72 -6.15
N LYS A 84 2.64 -12.75 -5.65
CA LYS A 84 3.00 -13.49 -4.43
C LYS A 84 2.17 -13.05 -3.23
N GLN A 85 1.95 -11.75 -3.04
CA GLN A 85 1.11 -11.23 -1.95
C GLN A 85 -0.37 -11.61 -2.16
N LEU A 86 -0.88 -11.50 -3.38
CA LEU A 86 -2.26 -11.84 -3.70
C LEU A 86 -2.54 -13.33 -3.47
N PHE A 87 -1.64 -14.22 -3.92
CA PHE A 87 -1.77 -15.67 -3.75
C PHE A 87 -1.42 -16.18 -2.35
N ARG A 88 -1.06 -15.32 -1.39
CA ARG A 88 -0.95 -15.71 0.02
C ARG A 88 -2.22 -16.38 0.56
N ALA A 89 -3.39 -16.02 0.01
CA ALA A 89 -4.63 -16.71 0.34
C ALA A 89 -4.52 -18.24 0.19
N TRP A 90 -3.77 -18.72 -0.81
CA TRP A 90 -3.56 -20.16 -1.09
C TRP A 90 -2.26 -20.71 -0.51
N ASN A 91 -1.19 -19.93 -0.54
CA ASN A 91 0.17 -20.39 -0.28
C ASN A 91 0.56 -20.38 1.20
N ASP A 92 -0.03 -19.49 2.00
CA ASP A 92 0.24 -19.45 3.44
C ASP A 92 -0.42 -20.66 4.13
N ALA A 93 0.25 -21.19 5.16
CA ALA A 93 -0.32 -22.27 5.97
C ALA A 93 -1.60 -21.81 6.68
N MET A 94 -2.55 -22.73 6.85
CA MET A 94 -3.72 -22.46 7.70
C MET A 94 -3.29 -22.33 9.16
N PRO A 95 -3.69 -21.26 9.86
CA PRO A 95 -3.41 -21.13 11.29
C PRO A 95 -3.99 -22.31 12.07
N LYS A 96 -3.19 -22.89 12.95
CA LYS A 96 -3.68 -23.97 13.83
C LYS A 96 -4.77 -23.46 14.78
N PRO A 97 -5.85 -24.24 15.02
CA PRO A 97 -6.86 -23.85 15.99
C PRO A 97 -6.27 -23.64 17.38
N SER A 98 -6.56 -22.50 17.98
CA SER A 98 -6.20 -22.13 19.34
C SER A 98 -7.16 -21.08 19.86
N LYS A 99 -7.17 -20.80 21.16
CA LYS A 99 -7.98 -19.71 21.72
C LYS A 99 -7.65 -18.38 21.05
N THR A 100 -6.36 -18.08 20.85
CA THR A 100 -5.89 -16.83 20.22
C THR A 100 -6.26 -16.79 18.74
N THR A 101 -6.02 -17.87 17.99
CA THR A 101 -6.40 -17.99 16.58
C THR A 101 -7.89 -17.79 16.41
N ASN A 102 -8.71 -18.47 17.22
CA ASN A 102 -10.15 -18.34 17.15
C ASN A 102 -10.64 -16.93 17.52
N ALA A 103 -10.04 -16.29 18.53
CA ALA A 103 -10.37 -14.92 18.89
C ALA A 103 -10.07 -13.93 17.77
N ASN A 104 -8.97 -14.12 17.04
CA ASN A 104 -8.55 -13.23 15.96
C ASN A 104 -9.35 -13.49 14.67
N ILE A 105 -9.51 -14.76 14.25
CA ILE A 105 -10.20 -15.12 13.01
C ILE A 105 -11.72 -14.92 13.13
N PHE A 106 -12.31 -15.28 14.28
CA PHE A 106 -13.75 -15.21 14.53
C PHE A 106 -14.17 -14.06 15.43
N TRP A 107 -13.38 -12.97 15.48
CA TRP A 107 -13.69 -11.82 16.34
C TRP A 107 -15.11 -11.30 16.14
N ALA A 108 -15.61 -11.28 14.89
CA ALA A 108 -16.95 -10.80 14.53
C ALA A 108 -18.07 -11.61 15.19
N VAL A 109 -17.87 -12.91 15.40
CA VAL A 109 -18.85 -13.77 16.07
C VAL A 109 -19.16 -13.31 17.49
N ASN A 110 -18.18 -12.72 18.19
CA ASN A 110 -18.33 -12.25 19.56
C ASN A 110 -18.53 -10.74 19.66
N HIS A 111 -18.19 -9.99 18.60
CA HIS A 111 -18.20 -8.54 18.61
C HIS A 111 -19.61 -7.97 18.50
N PHE A 112 -20.36 -8.34 17.48
CA PHE A 112 -21.68 -7.76 17.19
C PHE A 112 -22.74 -8.27 18.16
N LYS A 113 -23.30 -7.40 18.98
CA LYS A 113 -24.29 -7.74 20.02
C LYS A 113 -25.63 -7.06 19.81
N LYS A 114 -25.67 -5.93 19.12
CA LYS A 114 -26.84 -5.11 18.84
C LYS A 114 -26.64 -4.34 17.55
N GLY A 115 -27.71 -3.82 16.99
CA GLY A 115 -27.71 -2.96 15.80
C GLY A 115 -29.10 -2.87 15.22
N PHE A 116 -29.20 -2.26 14.05
CA PHE A 116 -30.45 -1.92 13.38
C PHE A 116 -30.54 -2.58 12.01
N ASP A 117 -31.74 -2.91 11.57
CA ASP A 117 -32.03 -3.33 10.21
C ASP A 117 -32.08 -2.12 9.24
N GLU A 118 -32.36 -2.38 7.98
CA GLU A 118 -32.47 -1.35 6.92
C GLU A 118 -33.63 -0.35 7.12
N ASN A 119 -34.61 -0.69 7.95
CA ASN A 119 -35.75 0.15 8.30
C ASN A 119 -35.52 0.94 9.60
N GLY A 120 -34.36 0.75 10.25
CA GLY A 120 -34.01 1.39 11.51
C GLY A 120 -34.66 0.71 12.74
N ASN A 121 -35.20 -0.51 12.61
CA ASN A 121 -35.67 -1.30 13.73
C ASN A 121 -34.50 -2.06 14.39
N SER A 122 -34.54 -2.21 15.70
CA SER A 122 -33.52 -2.96 16.42
C SER A 122 -33.55 -4.44 16.04
N ARG A 123 -32.41 -5.00 15.65
CA ARG A 123 -32.25 -6.44 15.44
C ARG A 123 -32.44 -7.20 16.74
N SER A 124 -33.27 -8.25 16.72
CA SER A 124 -33.54 -9.06 17.91
C SER A 124 -32.30 -9.84 18.36
N LEU A 125 -32.20 -10.09 19.67
CA LEU A 125 -31.16 -10.98 20.21
C LEU A 125 -31.20 -12.38 19.61
N LYS A 126 -32.40 -12.88 19.26
CA LYS A 126 -32.60 -14.19 18.60
C LYS A 126 -31.95 -14.16 17.21
N TRP A 127 -32.15 -13.11 16.43
CA TRP A 127 -31.51 -12.95 15.11
C TRP A 127 -29.98 -13.00 15.22
N ILE A 128 -29.40 -12.22 16.14
CA ILE A 128 -27.94 -12.22 16.37
C ILE A 128 -27.41 -13.58 16.79
N LYS A 129 -28.11 -14.28 17.69
CA LYS A 129 -27.74 -15.64 18.14
C LYS A 129 -27.77 -16.64 16.98
N ASN A 130 -28.82 -16.60 16.14
CA ASN A 130 -28.95 -17.44 14.97
C ASN A 130 -27.83 -17.19 13.96
N LEU A 131 -27.50 -15.93 13.69
CA LEU A 131 -26.44 -15.54 12.79
C LEU A 131 -25.06 -16.06 13.25
N ARG A 132 -24.78 -15.95 14.55
CA ARG A 132 -23.56 -16.52 15.16
C ARG A 132 -23.53 -18.04 15.09
N ALA A 133 -24.65 -18.69 15.34
CA ALA A 133 -24.74 -20.15 15.24
C ALA A 133 -24.54 -20.64 13.80
N ASN A 134 -25.03 -19.85 12.80
CA ASN A 134 -24.84 -20.13 11.39
C ASN A 134 -23.36 -20.04 10.98
N ALA A 135 -22.53 -19.24 11.64
CA ALA A 135 -21.09 -19.14 11.40
C ALA A 135 -20.31 -20.45 11.63
N ASN A 136 -20.90 -21.47 12.27
CA ASN A 136 -20.37 -22.83 12.37
C ASN A 136 -18.87 -22.92 12.72
N VAL A 137 -18.43 -22.15 13.71
CA VAL A 137 -17.00 -21.96 14.07
C VAL A 137 -16.30 -23.29 14.37
N ALA A 138 -17.04 -24.28 14.90
CA ALA A 138 -16.52 -25.62 15.21
C ALA A 138 -16.03 -26.38 13.95
N ALA A 139 -16.50 -26.00 12.77
CA ALA A 139 -16.10 -26.60 11.50
C ALA A 139 -14.84 -25.95 10.88
N TYR A 140 -14.13 -25.08 11.63
CA TYR A 140 -12.91 -24.46 11.13
C TYR A 140 -11.91 -25.46 10.54
N ALA A 141 -11.38 -25.15 9.36
CA ALA A 141 -10.44 -25.98 8.59
C ALA A 141 -10.99 -27.35 8.11
N SER A 142 -12.31 -27.56 8.14
CA SER A 142 -12.90 -28.85 7.71
C SER A 142 -12.96 -29.04 6.19
N VAL A 143 -12.83 -27.95 5.39
CA VAL A 143 -12.84 -27.98 3.92
C VAL A 143 -11.43 -27.81 3.37
N SER A 144 -10.74 -26.71 3.72
CA SER A 144 -9.34 -26.42 3.36
C SER A 144 -9.05 -26.51 1.85
N LEU A 145 -9.81 -25.77 1.04
CA LEU A 145 -9.70 -25.77 -0.42
C LEU A 145 -9.49 -24.36 -0.98
N PRO A 146 -8.63 -24.23 -2.01
CA PRO A 146 -8.54 -23.00 -2.78
C PRO A 146 -9.80 -22.76 -3.61
N ALA A 147 -10.13 -21.50 -3.83
CA ALA A 147 -11.23 -21.09 -4.69
C ALA A 147 -10.95 -19.75 -5.36
N LEU A 148 -11.68 -19.44 -6.44
CA LEU A 148 -11.72 -18.15 -7.09
C LEU A 148 -13.11 -17.56 -6.99
N THR A 149 -13.20 -16.24 -6.88
CA THR A 149 -14.46 -15.54 -7.06
C THR A 149 -14.87 -15.56 -8.53
N THR A 150 -16.18 -15.77 -8.79
CA THR A 150 -16.71 -15.85 -10.17
C THR A 150 -17.27 -14.53 -10.68
N LYS A 151 -17.41 -13.55 -9.79
CA LYS A 151 -17.87 -12.17 -10.04
C LYS A 151 -17.41 -11.27 -8.92
N ILE A 152 -17.75 -9.99 -8.96
CA ILE A 152 -17.53 -9.10 -7.80
C ILE A 152 -18.31 -9.68 -6.62
N ALA A 153 -17.59 -10.01 -5.54
CA ALA A 153 -18.11 -10.71 -4.38
C ALA A 153 -17.94 -9.89 -3.10
N SER A 154 -19.03 -9.70 -2.37
CA SER A 154 -18.99 -9.11 -1.02
C SER A 154 -18.34 -10.09 -0.04
N VAL A 155 -17.44 -9.58 0.81
CA VAL A 155 -16.88 -10.33 1.93
C VAL A 155 -17.53 -9.82 3.20
N ARG A 156 -18.37 -10.67 3.79
CA ARG A 156 -19.19 -10.35 4.96
C ARG A 156 -18.48 -10.77 6.26
N MET A 157 -18.70 -10.06 7.33
CA MET A 157 -18.13 -10.39 8.64
C MET A 157 -18.88 -11.53 9.35
N LEU A 158 -20.17 -11.71 9.05
CA LEU A 158 -21.00 -12.86 9.44
C LEU A 158 -21.82 -13.31 8.23
N PRO A 159 -22.25 -14.60 8.17
CA PRO A 159 -22.91 -15.19 6.99
C PRO A 159 -24.36 -14.71 6.84
N SER A 160 -24.54 -13.50 6.35
CA SER A 160 -25.85 -12.87 6.10
C SER A 160 -25.77 -11.81 5.00
N ASP A 161 -26.80 -11.75 4.17
CA ASP A 161 -27.06 -10.61 3.27
C ASP A 161 -27.69 -9.42 4.00
N GLU A 162 -28.43 -9.71 5.07
CA GLU A 162 -29.10 -8.69 5.85
C GLU A 162 -28.07 -7.79 6.55
N PRO A 163 -28.25 -6.48 6.52
CA PRO A 163 -27.33 -5.53 7.15
C PRO A 163 -27.47 -5.47 8.67
N LEU A 164 -26.44 -4.96 9.32
CA LEU A 164 -26.44 -4.59 10.71
C LEU A 164 -25.87 -3.18 10.85
N TYR A 165 -26.74 -2.19 10.99
CA TYR A 165 -26.32 -0.80 11.13
C TYR A 165 -26.05 -0.43 12.58
N PRO A 166 -25.02 0.41 12.87
CA PRO A 166 -24.70 0.82 14.25
C PRO A 166 -25.71 1.81 14.83
N SER A 167 -26.49 2.51 13.99
CA SER A 167 -27.48 3.50 14.40
C SER A 167 -28.65 3.58 13.43
N LYS A 168 -29.78 4.16 13.88
CA LYS A 168 -30.92 4.47 13.00
C LYS A 168 -30.55 5.44 11.87
N GLN A 169 -29.64 6.38 12.12
CA GLN A 169 -29.16 7.30 11.10
C GLN A 169 -28.35 6.57 10.03
N ALA A 170 -27.47 5.65 10.41
CA ALA A 170 -26.73 4.82 9.47
C ALA A 170 -27.66 3.94 8.62
N ALA A 171 -28.70 3.38 9.23
CA ALA A 171 -29.75 2.65 8.52
C ALA A 171 -30.49 3.52 7.50
N LYS A 172 -30.94 4.73 7.90
CA LYS A 172 -31.58 5.69 7.00
C LYS A 172 -30.71 6.07 5.81
N GLN A 173 -29.39 6.17 6.02
CA GLN A 173 -28.42 6.47 4.97
C GLN A 173 -28.02 5.23 4.17
N GLN A 174 -28.43 4.03 4.59
CA GLN A 174 -28.03 2.74 4.01
C GLN A 174 -26.51 2.61 3.82
N ASN A 175 -25.75 3.14 4.77
CA ASN A 175 -24.28 3.10 4.77
C ASN A 175 -23.75 2.69 6.15
N PHE A 176 -22.47 2.28 6.22
CA PHE A 176 -21.85 1.77 7.44
C PHE A 176 -22.48 0.49 7.98
N ASP A 177 -22.85 -0.45 7.11
CA ASP A 177 -23.23 -1.80 7.52
C ASP A 177 -22.03 -2.51 8.17
N ASP A 178 -22.10 -2.77 9.47
CA ASP A 178 -21.05 -3.39 10.28
C ASP A 178 -20.69 -4.81 9.79
N LEU A 179 -21.59 -5.48 9.08
CA LEU A 179 -21.33 -6.80 8.52
C LEU A 179 -20.63 -6.75 7.16
N GLN A 180 -20.44 -5.58 6.56
CA GLN A 180 -19.76 -5.45 5.29
C GLN A 180 -18.26 -5.17 5.52
N GLY A 181 -17.41 -6.15 5.23
CA GLY A 181 -15.96 -6.06 5.44
C GLY A 181 -15.17 -5.61 4.21
N SER A 182 -15.49 -6.19 3.04
CA SER A 182 -14.85 -5.85 1.77
C SER A 182 -15.66 -6.32 0.56
N SER A 183 -15.17 -5.99 -0.63
CA SER A 183 -15.54 -6.67 -1.88
C SER A 183 -14.27 -7.05 -2.65
N LEU A 184 -14.36 -8.14 -3.42
CA LEU A 184 -13.29 -8.66 -4.28
C LEU A 184 -13.77 -8.64 -5.71
N GLY A 185 -12.89 -8.38 -6.68
CA GLY A 185 -13.17 -8.56 -8.11
C GLY A 185 -13.40 -10.02 -8.48
N ALA A 186 -13.79 -10.29 -9.72
CA ALA A 186 -13.77 -11.64 -10.29
C ALA A 186 -12.33 -12.18 -10.34
N PHE A 187 -12.18 -13.50 -10.32
CA PHE A 187 -10.89 -14.23 -10.30
C PHE A 187 -10.00 -13.97 -9.09
N ALA A 188 -10.50 -13.34 -8.04
CA ALA A 188 -9.72 -13.15 -6.82
C ALA A 188 -9.50 -14.48 -6.08
N PRO A 189 -8.25 -14.82 -5.71
CA PRO A 189 -7.94 -16.04 -4.98
C PRO A 189 -8.40 -15.94 -3.52
N VAL A 190 -9.11 -16.96 -3.08
CA VAL A 190 -9.53 -17.13 -1.68
C VAL A 190 -9.33 -18.58 -1.22
N PHE A 191 -9.17 -18.81 0.07
CA PHE A 191 -9.03 -20.16 0.63
C PHE A 191 -10.17 -20.47 1.57
N ILE A 192 -10.97 -21.49 1.25
CA ILE A 192 -12.15 -21.89 2.02
C ILE A 192 -11.71 -22.69 3.23
N SER A 193 -12.07 -22.21 4.42
CA SER A 193 -11.89 -22.93 5.68
C SER A 193 -13.03 -23.92 5.94
N HIS A 194 -14.27 -23.45 5.88
CA HIS A 194 -15.48 -24.24 6.13
C HIS A 194 -16.72 -23.54 5.58
N TYR A 195 -17.87 -24.20 5.64
CA TYR A 195 -19.16 -23.64 5.27
C TYR A 195 -20.02 -23.30 6.49
N SER A 196 -20.91 -22.33 6.34
CA SER A 196 -21.98 -22.03 7.29
C SER A 196 -22.88 -23.24 7.51
N ARG A 197 -23.67 -23.27 8.59
CA ARG A 197 -24.56 -24.40 8.88
C ARG A 197 -25.64 -24.62 7.84
N ASP A 198 -26.14 -23.51 7.25
CA ASP A 198 -27.12 -23.57 6.15
C ASP A 198 -26.49 -23.97 4.80
N GLY A 199 -25.13 -24.03 4.72
CA GLY A 199 -24.38 -24.38 3.52
C GLY A 199 -24.37 -23.30 2.43
N LEU A 200 -24.89 -22.10 2.68
CA LEU A 200 -25.00 -21.04 1.68
C LEU A 200 -23.74 -20.18 1.60
N TRP A 201 -22.93 -20.13 2.66
CA TRP A 201 -21.75 -19.28 2.79
C TRP A 201 -20.49 -20.10 3.02
N ALA A 202 -19.39 -19.61 2.48
CA ALA A 202 -18.05 -20.13 2.75
C ALA A 202 -17.27 -19.11 3.59
N PHE A 203 -16.66 -19.55 4.68
CA PHE A 203 -15.70 -18.76 5.43
C PHE A 203 -14.35 -18.86 4.76
N VAL A 204 -13.83 -17.74 4.30
CA VAL A 204 -12.63 -17.69 3.46
C VAL A 204 -11.54 -16.81 4.04
N ARG A 205 -10.29 -17.19 3.77
CA ARG A 205 -9.14 -16.32 3.85
C ARG A 205 -8.94 -15.63 2.49
N THR A 206 -8.76 -14.33 2.52
CA THR A 206 -8.33 -13.52 1.38
C THR A 206 -6.84 -13.18 1.52
N ASP A 207 -6.30 -12.38 0.60
CA ASP A 207 -4.95 -11.80 0.71
C ASP A 207 -4.76 -10.90 1.95
N ALA A 208 -5.86 -10.39 2.51
CA ALA A 208 -5.82 -9.34 3.53
C ALA A 208 -6.52 -9.70 4.85
N PHE A 209 -7.59 -10.52 4.85
CA PHE A 209 -8.36 -10.82 6.06
C PHE A 209 -9.29 -12.03 5.88
N TRP A 210 -10.09 -12.36 6.90
CA TRP A 210 -11.04 -13.46 6.91
C TRP A 210 -12.48 -12.94 6.86
N GLY A 211 -13.34 -13.63 6.13
CA GLY A 211 -14.77 -13.29 6.06
C GLY A 211 -15.61 -14.31 5.31
N TRP A 212 -16.86 -13.99 5.07
CA TRP A 212 -17.86 -14.86 4.46
C TRP A 212 -18.19 -14.42 3.05
N ILE A 213 -18.12 -15.36 2.10
CA ILE A 213 -18.56 -15.16 0.71
C ILE A 213 -19.66 -16.19 0.42
N LYS A 214 -20.66 -15.82 -0.37
CA LYS A 214 -21.66 -16.77 -0.84
C LYS A 214 -21.00 -17.90 -1.61
N LYS A 215 -21.31 -19.14 -1.26
CA LYS A 215 -20.79 -20.34 -1.94
C LYS A 215 -21.06 -20.31 -3.44
N SER A 216 -22.20 -19.76 -3.87
CA SER A 216 -22.58 -19.60 -5.29
C SER A 216 -21.71 -18.63 -6.07
N GLN A 217 -20.86 -17.84 -5.40
CA GLN A 217 -19.94 -16.89 -6.02
C GLN A 217 -18.50 -17.41 -6.08
N LEU A 218 -18.29 -18.69 -5.74
CA LEU A 218 -16.98 -19.32 -5.66
C LEU A 218 -16.86 -20.50 -6.61
N LEU A 219 -15.78 -20.53 -7.36
CA LEU A 219 -15.30 -21.70 -8.09
C LEU A 219 -14.24 -22.38 -7.23
N VAL A 220 -14.59 -23.55 -6.68
CA VAL A 220 -13.66 -24.35 -5.87
C VAL A 220 -12.67 -25.08 -6.76
N LEU A 221 -11.40 -25.07 -6.37
CA LEU A 221 -10.30 -25.72 -7.07
C LEU A 221 -9.69 -26.83 -6.22
N SER A 222 -9.08 -27.83 -6.87
CA SER A 222 -8.12 -28.69 -6.19
C SER A 222 -6.80 -27.94 -5.96
N THR A 223 -5.92 -28.50 -5.15
CA THR A 223 -4.56 -27.95 -4.94
C THR A 223 -3.77 -27.90 -6.25
N GLU A 224 -3.89 -28.92 -7.09
CA GLU A 224 -3.22 -29.02 -8.40
C GLU A 224 -3.76 -27.98 -9.37
N GLU A 225 -5.07 -27.78 -9.41
CA GLU A 225 -5.71 -26.74 -10.25
C GLU A 225 -5.31 -25.34 -9.80
N ALA A 226 -5.20 -25.08 -8.48
CA ALA A 226 -4.72 -23.79 -7.97
C ALA A 226 -3.24 -23.54 -8.33
N LYS A 227 -2.39 -24.57 -8.26
CA LYS A 227 -0.98 -24.48 -8.73
C LYS A 227 -0.91 -24.22 -10.23
N ALA A 228 -1.77 -24.88 -11.03
CA ALA A 228 -1.83 -24.66 -12.46
C ALA A 228 -2.31 -23.23 -12.80
N TYR A 229 -3.31 -22.73 -12.06
CA TYR A 229 -3.81 -21.36 -12.22
C TYR A 229 -2.74 -20.31 -11.95
N GLN A 230 -1.90 -20.49 -10.92
CA GLN A 230 -0.80 -19.57 -10.60
C GLN A 230 0.29 -19.49 -11.67
N LYS A 231 0.33 -20.44 -12.62
CA LYS A 231 1.29 -20.43 -13.73
C LYS A 231 0.82 -19.67 -14.97
N ASN A 232 -0.43 -19.17 -14.98
CA ASN A 232 -0.89 -18.31 -16.06
C ASN A 232 -0.18 -16.97 -16.02
N ASP A 233 -0.13 -16.30 -17.16
CA ASP A 233 0.13 -14.88 -17.21
C ASP A 233 -1.10 -14.11 -16.73
N PHE A 234 -0.87 -12.96 -16.07
CA PHE A 234 -1.94 -12.12 -15.53
C PHE A 234 -1.86 -10.71 -16.09
N ALA A 235 -3.04 -10.18 -16.35
CA ALA A 235 -3.26 -8.77 -16.65
C ALA A 235 -4.20 -8.18 -15.60
N VAL A 236 -4.32 -6.86 -15.56
CA VAL A 236 -5.12 -6.13 -14.59
C VAL A 236 -6.18 -5.29 -15.28
N PHE A 237 -7.38 -5.21 -14.71
CA PHE A 237 -8.42 -4.30 -15.20
C PHE A 237 -8.05 -2.85 -14.84
N ILE A 238 -8.17 -1.96 -15.84
CA ILE A 238 -7.92 -0.51 -15.71
C ILE A 238 -9.19 0.32 -15.89
N LYS A 239 -10.32 -0.34 -16.13
CA LYS A 239 -11.66 0.22 -16.23
C LYS A 239 -12.62 -0.51 -15.31
N ASP A 240 -13.58 0.23 -14.75
CA ASP A 240 -14.67 -0.32 -13.94
C ASP A 240 -15.93 -0.56 -14.79
N ASN A 241 -16.77 -1.48 -14.29
CA ASN A 241 -18.14 -1.71 -14.74
C ASN A 241 -18.30 -2.17 -16.22
N GLU A 242 -17.22 -2.57 -16.88
CA GLU A 242 -17.28 -3.15 -18.21
C GLU A 242 -17.65 -4.64 -18.15
N LYS A 243 -18.54 -5.07 -19.04
CA LYS A 243 -18.99 -6.46 -19.10
C LYS A 243 -18.12 -7.27 -20.07
N ILE A 244 -17.50 -8.31 -19.55
CA ILE A 244 -16.71 -9.27 -20.29
C ILE A 244 -17.51 -10.57 -20.40
N ASN A 245 -17.86 -10.96 -21.61
CA ASN A 245 -18.56 -12.22 -21.85
C ASN A 245 -17.62 -13.40 -21.61
N VAL A 246 -18.08 -14.38 -20.84
CA VAL A 246 -17.36 -15.62 -20.54
C VAL A 246 -18.16 -16.80 -21.07
N ILE A 247 -17.57 -17.56 -21.96
CA ILE A 247 -18.11 -18.83 -22.45
C ILE A 247 -17.53 -19.93 -21.56
N ALA A 248 -18.42 -20.69 -20.91
CA ALA A 248 -18.02 -21.83 -20.06
C ALA A 248 -18.58 -23.12 -20.62
N THR A 249 -17.70 -24.08 -20.97
CA THR A 249 -18.09 -25.43 -21.38
C THR A 249 -17.63 -26.42 -20.32
N SER A 250 -18.54 -27.29 -19.83
CA SER A 250 -18.16 -28.32 -18.85
C SER A 250 -17.59 -29.55 -19.55
N THR A 251 -16.45 -30.03 -19.08
CA THR A 251 -15.83 -31.31 -19.52
C THR A 251 -16.51 -32.54 -18.90
N ALA A 252 -17.80 -32.48 -18.58
CA ALA A 252 -18.54 -33.63 -18.01
C ALA A 252 -18.82 -34.70 -19.08
N ASN A 253 -17.76 -35.25 -19.69
CA ASN A 253 -17.78 -36.53 -20.42
C ASN A 253 -16.40 -37.21 -20.27
N SER A 254 -16.05 -37.66 -19.06
CA SER A 254 -15.03 -38.70 -18.88
C SER A 254 -15.40 -39.60 -17.73
N LYS A 255 -15.74 -40.83 -18.09
CA LYS A 255 -15.76 -42.09 -17.37
C LYS A 255 -15.77 -42.00 -15.82
N THR A 256 -16.93 -42.25 -15.25
CA THR A 256 -17.11 -42.56 -13.85
C THR A 256 -16.24 -43.75 -13.47
N THR A 257 -15.10 -43.52 -12.85
CA THR A 257 -14.32 -44.57 -12.21
C THR A 257 -14.97 -44.88 -10.87
N ASN A 258 -15.73 -45.99 -10.83
CA ASN A 258 -16.31 -46.51 -9.61
C ASN A 258 -15.21 -46.92 -8.62
N ILE A 259 -14.95 -46.08 -7.62
CA ILE A 259 -14.19 -46.51 -6.44
C ILE A 259 -15.17 -47.23 -5.51
N LYS A 260 -15.17 -48.59 -5.60
CA LYS A 260 -15.85 -49.45 -4.64
C LYS A 260 -15.10 -49.41 -3.31
N THR A 261 -15.59 -48.64 -2.36
CA THR A 261 -15.15 -48.72 -0.97
C THR A 261 -15.80 -49.93 -0.34
N LYS A 262 -15.03 -51.00 -0.10
CA LYS A 262 -15.44 -52.13 0.70
C LYS A 262 -15.51 -51.73 2.16
N GLN A 263 -16.70 -51.44 2.66
CA GLN A 263 -16.99 -51.49 4.10
C GLN A 263 -17.60 -52.83 4.47
N LYS A 264 -16.88 -53.61 5.28
CA LYS A 264 -17.43 -54.78 5.97
C LYS A 264 -18.40 -54.30 7.06
N LEU A 265 -19.68 -54.54 6.90
CA LEU A 265 -20.67 -54.42 7.97
C LEU A 265 -21.00 -55.78 8.53
N ALA A 266 -20.77 -55.93 9.82
CA ALA A 266 -21.28 -57.07 10.59
C ALA A 266 -22.79 -56.92 10.82
N ALA A 267 -23.52 -57.91 10.44
CA ALA A 267 -24.97 -57.99 10.61
C ALA A 267 -25.37 -58.24 12.07
N LYS A 268 -26.35 -57.49 12.58
CA LYS A 268 -27.28 -57.96 13.63
C LYS A 268 -28.71 -57.51 13.31
N LYS A 269 -29.59 -58.54 13.35
CA LYS A 269 -30.99 -58.46 12.98
C LYS A 269 -31.85 -57.62 13.95
N GLY A 270 -32.80 -56.87 13.42
CA GLY A 270 -33.89 -56.25 14.16
C GLY A 270 -34.92 -55.59 13.23
N LYS A 271 -36.17 -56.07 13.30
CA LYS A 271 -37.35 -55.86 12.42
C LYS A 271 -38.00 -54.46 12.58
N LYS A 272 -38.60 -54.02 11.47
CA LYS A 272 -39.84 -53.22 11.24
C LYS A 272 -39.73 -51.71 11.07
N SER A 273 -40.00 -51.36 9.81
CA SER A 273 -40.93 -50.38 9.20
C SER A 273 -40.89 -48.89 9.63
N SER A 274 -40.52 -48.02 8.69
CA SER A 274 -41.39 -46.99 8.14
C SER A 274 -40.62 -46.07 7.20
N LYS A 275 -41.32 -45.53 6.22
CA LYS A 275 -40.90 -44.83 5.00
C LYS A 275 -39.80 -43.76 5.16
N LYS A 276 -38.73 -43.88 4.38
CA LYS A 276 -37.74 -42.83 4.09
C LYS A 276 -38.30 -41.83 3.07
N PRO A 277 -37.98 -40.55 3.20
CA PRO A 277 -37.87 -39.67 2.03
C PRO A 277 -36.48 -39.83 1.44
N GLN A 278 -36.38 -40.29 0.21
CA GLN A 278 -35.16 -40.22 -0.61
C GLN A 278 -34.85 -38.75 -0.91
N ALA A 279 -33.87 -38.18 -0.21
CA ALA A 279 -33.23 -36.93 -0.65
C ALA A 279 -32.21 -37.24 -1.74
N SER A 280 -32.52 -36.85 -2.95
CA SER A 280 -31.84 -37.20 -4.18
C SER A 280 -30.43 -36.56 -4.24
N SER A 281 -29.41 -37.42 -4.39
CA SER A 281 -28.03 -37.06 -4.72
C SER A 281 -27.86 -36.39 -6.11
N LYS A 282 -28.95 -36.21 -6.87
CA LYS A 282 -28.96 -35.59 -8.20
C LYS A 282 -28.88 -34.03 -8.18
N ASN A 283 -29.23 -33.39 -7.05
CA ASN A 283 -29.26 -31.92 -7.00
C ASN A 283 -27.90 -31.26 -6.67
N GLN A 284 -26.92 -31.96 -6.09
CA GLN A 284 -25.63 -31.39 -5.80
C GLN A 284 -24.76 -31.20 -7.04
N ASN A 285 -24.87 -32.08 -8.05
CA ASN A 285 -24.12 -31.91 -9.30
C ASN A 285 -24.72 -30.86 -10.27
N LYS A 286 -25.99 -30.49 -10.08
CA LYS A 286 -26.65 -29.49 -10.94
C LYS A 286 -26.29 -28.05 -10.52
N GLN A 287 -25.93 -27.81 -9.24
CA GLN A 287 -25.54 -26.50 -8.74
C GLN A 287 -24.09 -26.12 -9.10
N ILE A 288 -23.19 -27.09 -9.31
CA ILE A 288 -21.80 -26.84 -9.74
C ILE A 288 -21.75 -26.38 -11.22
N LYS A 289 -22.75 -26.74 -12.01
CA LYS A 289 -22.87 -26.38 -13.44
C LYS A 289 -23.15 -24.89 -13.71
N LEU A 290 -23.53 -24.12 -12.71
CA LEU A 290 -24.08 -22.78 -12.88
C LEU A 290 -23.10 -21.62 -12.57
N ALA A 291 -21.89 -21.86 -12.05
CA ALA A 291 -20.97 -20.79 -11.64
C ALA A 291 -20.49 -19.91 -12.82
N PHE A 292 -20.47 -20.46 -14.05
CA PHE A 292 -20.12 -19.72 -15.28
C PHE A 292 -21.08 -19.98 -16.48
N SER A 293 -22.24 -20.56 -16.29
CA SER A 293 -23.10 -21.09 -17.38
C SER A 293 -23.89 -20.05 -18.18
N GLU A 294 -23.57 -18.80 -18.12
CA GLU A 294 -24.07 -17.66 -18.93
C GLU A 294 -23.54 -16.35 -18.30
N ALA A 295 -22.28 -16.31 -17.92
CA ALA A 295 -21.79 -15.22 -17.09
C ALA A 295 -20.98 -14.22 -17.90
N SER A 296 -21.40 -12.99 -17.87
CA SER A 296 -20.48 -11.88 -17.98
C SER A 296 -19.82 -11.64 -16.63
N ILE A 297 -18.52 -11.44 -16.60
CA ILE A 297 -17.84 -10.86 -15.46
C ILE A 297 -17.84 -9.33 -15.62
N THR A 298 -17.96 -8.62 -14.51
CA THR A 298 -17.85 -7.16 -14.50
C THR A 298 -16.41 -6.80 -14.13
N SER A 299 -15.77 -5.94 -14.93
CA SER A 299 -14.43 -5.45 -14.66
C SER A 299 -14.42 -4.59 -13.40
N ARG A 300 -13.30 -4.64 -12.67
CA ARG A 300 -13.02 -3.80 -11.52
C ARG A 300 -11.57 -3.36 -11.54
N VAL A 301 -11.32 -2.06 -11.55
CA VAL A 301 -9.96 -1.49 -11.48
C VAL A 301 -9.16 -2.17 -10.37
N GLY A 302 -7.96 -2.65 -10.73
CA GLY A 302 -7.06 -3.34 -9.82
C GLY A 302 -7.30 -4.85 -9.65
N ALA A 303 -8.42 -5.41 -10.13
CA ALA A 303 -8.61 -6.86 -10.15
C ALA A 303 -7.83 -7.47 -11.32
N ILE A 304 -7.19 -8.62 -11.06
CA ILE A 304 -6.43 -9.35 -12.09
C ILE A 304 -7.33 -10.34 -12.83
N PHE A 305 -6.93 -10.68 -14.04
CA PHE A 305 -7.49 -11.78 -14.81
C PHE A 305 -6.38 -12.57 -15.52
N PRO A 306 -6.52 -13.90 -15.68
CA PRO A 306 -5.54 -14.70 -16.41
C PRO A 306 -5.70 -14.48 -17.92
N TYR A 307 -4.62 -14.67 -18.69
CA TYR A 307 -4.67 -14.78 -20.14
C TYR A 307 -3.71 -15.85 -20.65
N THR A 308 -4.01 -16.43 -21.80
CA THR A 308 -3.21 -17.48 -22.46
C THR A 308 -2.54 -16.99 -23.72
N SER A 309 -3.06 -15.92 -24.31
CA SER A 309 -2.48 -15.25 -25.48
C SER A 309 -2.97 -13.81 -25.58
N GLN A 310 -2.33 -13.01 -26.42
CA GLN A 310 -2.74 -11.64 -26.69
C GLN A 310 -2.36 -11.23 -28.12
N ASP A 311 -3.11 -10.28 -28.68
CA ASP A 311 -2.77 -9.59 -29.91
C ASP A 311 -2.59 -8.08 -29.66
N LYS A 312 -2.65 -7.25 -30.70
CA LYS A 312 -2.54 -5.77 -30.56
C LYS A 312 -3.71 -5.15 -29.80
N THR A 313 -4.87 -5.81 -29.77
CA THR A 313 -6.15 -5.24 -29.32
C THR A 313 -6.76 -5.93 -28.10
N HIS A 314 -6.47 -7.20 -27.87
CA HIS A 314 -7.08 -7.98 -26.81
C HIS A 314 -6.09 -8.88 -26.08
N PHE A 315 -6.43 -9.19 -24.83
CA PHE A 315 -5.98 -10.38 -24.10
C PHE A 315 -7.02 -11.48 -24.28
N PHE A 316 -6.59 -12.72 -24.52
CA PHE A 316 -7.44 -13.88 -24.68
C PHE A 316 -7.16 -14.90 -23.60
N PHE A 317 -8.18 -15.47 -23.03
CA PHE A 317 -8.07 -16.66 -22.22
C PHE A 317 -8.85 -17.80 -22.88
N ASN A 318 -8.17 -18.90 -23.15
CA ASN A 318 -8.78 -20.15 -23.58
C ASN A 318 -8.07 -21.28 -22.81
N GLY A 319 -8.71 -21.74 -21.74
CA GLY A 319 -8.06 -22.70 -20.86
C GLY A 319 -9.00 -23.27 -19.80
N LYS A 320 -8.46 -24.20 -19.03
CA LYS A 320 -9.19 -24.87 -17.96
C LYS A 320 -8.97 -24.16 -16.65
N ILE A 321 -10.06 -23.78 -15.98
CA ILE A 321 -10.04 -23.35 -14.58
C ILE A 321 -11.01 -24.25 -13.79
N GLY A 322 -10.47 -25.06 -12.90
CA GLY A 322 -11.25 -26.10 -12.22
C GLY A 322 -11.83 -27.08 -13.22
N VAL A 323 -13.10 -27.40 -13.06
CA VAL A 323 -13.84 -28.34 -13.94
C VAL A 323 -14.36 -27.70 -15.23
N ASN A 324 -14.17 -26.41 -15.43
CA ASN A 324 -14.70 -25.66 -16.57
C ASN A 324 -13.59 -25.32 -17.57
N ASN A 325 -13.85 -25.49 -18.86
CA ASN A 325 -13.11 -24.79 -19.91
C ASN A 325 -13.74 -23.41 -20.04
N LEU A 326 -12.95 -22.39 -19.91
CA LEU A 326 -13.37 -20.99 -20.02
C LEU A 326 -12.74 -20.35 -21.24
N GLU A 327 -13.54 -19.56 -21.94
CA GLU A 327 -13.08 -18.72 -23.04
C GLU A 327 -13.62 -17.32 -22.85
N PHE A 328 -12.75 -16.33 -22.88
CA PHE A 328 -13.10 -14.92 -22.86
C PHE A 328 -12.00 -14.06 -23.47
N SER A 329 -12.36 -12.84 -23.85
CA SER A 329 -11.42 -11.83 -24.32
C SER A 329 -11.65 -10.51 -23.61
N VAL A 330 -10.55 -9.81 -23.32
CA VAL A 330 -10.55 -8.49 -22.67
C VAL A 330 -9.87 -7.48 -23.59
N PRO A 331 -10.56 -6.44 -24.06
CA PRO A 331 -9.93 -5.36 -24.83
C PRO A 331 -8.81 -4.67 -24.05
N LYS A 332 -7.70 -4.32 -24.72
CA LYS A 332 -6.57 -3.62 -24.10
C LYS A 332 -6.89 -2.22 -23.55
N GLY A 333 -8.04 -1.65 -23.91
CA GLY A 333 -8.58 -0.44 -23.30
C GLY A 333 -9.30 -0.67 -21.96
N ILE A 334 -9.68 -1.94 -21.64
CA ILE A 334 -10.34 -2.35 -20.40
C ILE A 334 -9.35 -3.07 -19.48
N GLY A 335 -8.52 -3.95 -20.06
CA GLY A 335 -7.40 -4.61 -19.38
C GLY A 335 -6.06 -4.09 -19.87
N SER A 336 -5.02 -4.27 -19.05
CA SER A 336 -3.63 -3.93 -19.36
C SER A 336 -2.69 -4.87 -18.65
N HIS A 337 -1.44 -5.00 -19.11
CA HIS A 337 -0.36 -5.39 -18.20
C HIS A 337 -0.28 -4.41 -17.03
N PHE A 338 0.28 -4.83 -15.91
CA PHE A 338 0.52 -3.90 -14.80
C PHE A 338 1.20 -2.64 -15.33
N LEU A 339 0.63 -1.48 -15.04
CA LEU A 339 1.08 -0.23 -15.62
C LEU A 339 2.42 0.22 -15.01
N GLN A 340 3.22 0.91 -15.81
CA GLN A 340 4.32 1.70 -15.29
C GLN A 340 3.77 2.90 -14.51
N ILE A 341 4.33 3.16 -13.33
CA ILE A 341 4.05 4.36 -12.55
C ILE A 341 4.71 5.54 -13.24
N ASN A 342 3.93 6.42 -13.81
CA ASN A 342 4.30 7.69 -14.43
C ASN A 342 3.11 8.65 -14.36
N ASP A 343 3.33 9.92 -14.65
CA ASP A 343 2.29 10.95 -14.58
C ASP A 343 0.99 10.55 -15.30
N GLN A 344 1.10 10.13 -16.56
CA GLN A 344 -0.06 9.83 -17.38
C GLN A 344 -0.87 8.66 -16.83
N ASN A 345 -0.20 7.57 -16.46
CA ASN A 345 -0.88 6.38 -15.95
C ASN A 345 -1.50 6.63 -14.58
N LEU A 346 -0.79 7.33 -13.67
CA LEU A 346 -1.33 7.70 -12.37
C LEU A 346 -2.61 8.52 -12.51
N LYS A 347 -2.59 9.53 -13.37
CA LYS A 347 -3.72 10.43 -13.62
C LYS A 347 -4.89 9.72 -14.32
N ASN A 348 -4.61 8.86 -15.28
CA ASN A 348 -5.64 8.10 -15.99
C ASN A 348 -6.39 7.14 -15.04
N VAL A 349 -5.66 6.40 -14.19
CA VAL A 349 -6.26 5.49 -13.21
C VAL A 349 -7.04 6.28 -12.15
N LEU A 350 -6.53 7.43 -11.71
CA LEU A 350 -7.26 8.27 -10.78
C LEU A 350 -8.56 8.80 -11.38
N ASN A 351 -8.55 9.28 -12.63
CA ASN A 351 -9.74 9.76 -13.32
C ASN A 351 -10.82 8.69 -13.49
N GLU A 352 -10.42 7.41 -13.65
CA GLU A 352 -11.39 6.30 -13.67
C GLU A 352 -12.12 6.11 -12.35
N LEU A 353 -11.49 6.48 -11.24
CA LEU A 353 -12.03 6.29 -9.91
C LEU A 353 -12.76 7.52 -9.37
N ILE A 354 -12.40 8.74 -9.81
CA ILE A 354 -13.04 9.99 -9.37
C ILE A 354 -14.50 10.03 -9.79
N GLY A 355 -15.36 10.55 -8.91
CA GLY A 355 -16.80 10.64 -9.13
C GLY A 355 -17.59 9.40 -8.72
N GLN A 356 -16.94 8.24 -8.56
CA GLN A 356 -17.61 7.01 -8.12
C GLN A 356 -18.16 7.14 -6.69
N GLY A 357 -19.32 6.53 -6.45
CA GLY A 357 -19.97 6.59 -5.14
C GLY A 357 -19.17 5.96 -4.00
N TYR A 358 -19.42 6.39 -2.78
CA TYR A 358 -18.86 5.80 -1.58
C TYR A 358 -19.65 4.55 -1.17
N GLY A 359 -18.94 3.44 -0.94
CA GLY A 359 -19.50 2.18 -0.42
C GLY A 359 -18.68 1.66 0.76
N TRP A 360 -19.21 1.79 1.98
CA TRP A 360 -18.60 1.25 3.19
C TRP A 360 -18.28 -0.24 3.03
N GLY A 361 -17.02 -0.62 3.32
CA GLY A 361 -16.58 -2.01 3.18
C GLY A 361 -16.70 -2.55 1.75
N GLY A 362 -16.79 -1.71 0.72
CA GLY A 362 -17.01 -2.16 -0.66
C GLY A 362 -18.46 -2.54 -0.96
N SER A 363 -19.43 -2.09 -0.16
CA SER A 363 -20.86 -2.33 -0.38
C SER A 363 -21.30 -1.82 -1.75
N ARG A 364 -22.30 -2.51 -2.33
CA ARG A 364 -22.87 -2.17 -3.65
C ARG A 364 -21.82 -2.09 -4.76
N GLU A 365 -20.77 -2.92 -4.65
CA GLU A 365 -19.63 -2.98 -5.59
C GLU A 365 -18.82 -1.67 -5.68
N LEU A 366 -19.12 -0.69 -4.80
CA LEU A 366 -18.41 0.58 -4.67
C LEU A 366 -17.14 0.42 -3.79
N ARG A 367 -16.49 1.53 -3.46
CA ARG A 367 -15.28 1.58 -2.64
C ARG A 367 -15.47 2.44 -1.39
N ASP A 368 -14.80 2.09 -0.29
CA ASP A 368 -14.46 3.01 0.79
C ASP A 368 -13.07 3.62 0.56
N CYS A 369 -12.60 4.44 1.49
CA CYS A 369 -11.32 5.15 1.37
C CYS A 369 -10.12 4.20 1.16
N SER A 370 -10.05 3.11 1.91
CA SER A 370 -8.91 2.18 1.85
C SER A 370 -9.00 1.18 0.69
N LEU A 371 -10.19 0.85 0.24
CA LEU A 371 -10.36 0.03 -0.97
C LEU A 371 -10.07 0.86 -2.23
N PHE A 372 -10.39 2.15 -2.23
CA PHE A 372 -10.00 3.08 -3.28
C PHE A 372 -8.48 3.11 -3.48
N THR A 373 -7.72 3.31 -2.41
CA THR A 373 -6.26 3.32 -2.50
C THR A 373 -5.67 1.95 -2.83
N LYS A 374 -6.25 0.86 -2.28
CA LYS A 374 -5.83 -0.52 -2.59
C LYS A 374 -5.99 -0.83 -4.08
N ASP A 375 -7.16 -0.55 -4.65
CA ASP A 375 -7.46 -0.83 -6.05
C ASP A 375 -6.64 0.08 -6.99
N PHE A 376 -6.45 1.35 -6.61
CA PHE A 376 -5.57 2.28 -7.35
C PHE A 376 -4.14 1.73 -7.49
N PHE A 377 -3.52 1.32 -6.38
CA PHE A 377 -2.15 0.82 -6.40
C PHE A 377 -2.01 -0.57 -7.03
N ALA A 378 -3.06 -1.39 -7.00
CA ALA A 378 -3.06 -2.71 -7.59
C ALA A 378 -2.80 -2.69 -9.10
N VAL A 379 -3.27 -1.66 -9.82
CA VAL A 379 -3.04 -1.47 -11.27
C VAL A 379 -1.54 -1.37 -11.60
N PHE A 380 -0.75 -0.90 -10.66
CA PHE A 380 0.70 -0.73 -10.79
C PHE A 380 1.50 -1.92 -10.22
N GLY A 381 0.82 -2.97 -9.76
CA GLY A 381 1.49 -4.10 -9.12
C GLY A 381 1.95 -3.81 -7.69
N LYS A 382 1.33 -2.86 -6.99
CA LYS A 382 1.62 -2.58 -5.58
C LYS A 382 0.49 -3.06 -4.69
N HIS A 383 0.77 -4.06 -3.85
CA HIS A 383 -0.20 -4.56 -2.88
C HIS A 383 -0.31 -3.63 -1.67
N LEU A 384 -1.55 -3.29 -1.28
CA LEU A 384 -1.84 -2.60 -0.03
C LEU A 384 -2.77 -3.45 0.85
N PRO A 385 -2.63 -3.34 2.19
CA PRO A 385 -3.59 -3.91 3.14
C PRO A 385 -5.00 -3.36 2.93
N ARG A 386 -6.01 -4.07 3.47
CA ARG A 386 -7.42 -3.73 3.22
C ARG A 386 -7.92 -2.49 3.96
N ASN A 387 -7.47 -2.23 5.16
CA ASN A 387 -8.00 -1.14 5.99
C ASN A 387 -7.01 0.03 6.14
N SER A 388 -7.52 1.22 6.44
CA SER A 388 -6.75 2.45 6.56
C SER A 388 -5.64 2.38 7.63
N GLN A 389 -5.89 1.71 8.76
CA GLN A 389 -4.90 1.56 9.83
C GLN A 389 -3.72 0.71 9.38
N SER A 390 -3.99 -0.43 8.74
CA SER A 390 -2.92 -1.30 8.20
C SER A 390 -2.18 -0.63 7.03
N GLN A 391 -2.85 0.18 6.22
CA GLN A 391 -2.20 1.01 5.20
C GLN A 391 -1.30 2.08 5.81
N GLY A 392 -1.65 2.60 6.98
CA GLY A 392 -0.81 3.52 7.75
C GLY A 392 0.43 2.87 8.39
N ALA A 393 0.59 1.55 8.27
CA ALA A 393 1.75 0.81 8.76
C ALA A 393 2.72 0.38 7.64
N VAL A 394 2.42 0.68 6.36
CA VAL A 394 3.27 0.29 5.23
C VAL A 394 3.89 1.50 4.54
N GLY A 395 4.96 1.26 3.78
CA GLY A 395 5.73 2.30 3.08
C GLY A 395 6.67 3.07 3.99
N GLY A 396 7.30 4.10 3.44
CA GLY A 396 8.15 5.05 4.20
C GLY A 396 7.27 5.96 5.05
N LYS A 397 7.05 5.61 6.31
CA LYS A 397 6.19 6.34 7.25
C LYS A 397 6.92 7.51 7.88
N ILE A 398 6.31 8.69 7.87
CA ILE A 398 6.73 9.88 8.63
C ILE A 398 5.58 10.24 9.56
N ASP A 399 5.80 10.16 10.86
CA ASP A 399 4.83 10.58 11.88
C ASP A 399 4.82 12.11 11.99
N ILE A 400 3.66 12.71 11.78
CA ILE A 400 3.43 14.16 11.88
C ILE A 400 2.31 14.50 12.86
N SER A 401 1.99 13.55 13.73
CA SER A 401 0.83 13.65 14.63
C SER A 401 0.93 14.79 15.64
N GLN A 402 2.14 15.20 16.00
CA GLN A 402 2.41 16.24 16.99
C GLN A 402 2.71 17.61 16.36
N LEU A 403 2.80 17.68 15.02
CA LEU A 403 3.10 18.92 14.31
C LEU A 403 1.86 19.82 14.24
N SER A 404 2.08 21.12 14.23
CA SER A 404 1.07 22.13 13.90
C SER A 404 0.59 21.97 12.45
N ASN A 405 -0.55 22.56 12.11
CA ASN A 405 -1.07 22.50 10.74
C ASN A 405 -0.12 23.12 9.71
N ASN A 406 0.63 24.17 10.07
CA ASN A 406 1.62 24.77 9.17
C ASN A 406 2.81 23.86 8.95
N GLU A 407 3.36 23.26 10.02
CA GLU A 407 4.44 22.28 9.91
C GLU A 407 4.01 21.06 9.10
N LYS A 408 2.78 20.57 9.28
CA LYS A 408 2.23 19.49 8.45
C LYS A 408 2.21 19.85 6.96
N LYS A 409 1.79 21.09 6.61
CA LYS A 409 1.82 21.58 5.23
C LYS A 409 3.23 21.60 4.67
N GLU A 410 4.21 22.05 5.44
CA GLU A 410 5.61 22.05 5.03
C GLU A 410 6.16 20.62 4.82
N VAL A 411 5.81 19.67 5.70
CA VAL A 411 6.19 18.26 5.52
C VAL A 411 5.55 17.68 4.26
N LEU A 412 4.26 17.95 4.03
CA LEU A 412 3.57 17.48 2.83
C LEU A 412 4.24 18.03 1.55
N LYS A 413 4.52 19.32 1.52
CA LYS A 413 5.18 19.97 0.39
C LYS A 413 6.57 19.39 0.08
N ASN A 414 7.34 19.06 1.13
CA ASN A 414 8.74 18.70 0.99
C ASN A 414 8.99 17.19 0.91
N LYS A 415 8.07 16.35 1.44
CA LYS A 415 8.27 14.91 1.60
C LYS A 415 7.22 14.04 0.89
N ALA A 416 6.05 14.58 0.60
CA ALA A 416 5.01 13.80 -0.08
C ALA A 416 5.22 13.83 -1.60
N LEU A 417 5.09 12.67 -2.22
CA LEU A 417 5.16 12.48 -3.66
C LEU A 417 3.74 12.30 -4.22
N MET A 418 3.42 13.05 -5.27
CA MET A 418 2.09 13.05 -5.89
C MET A 418 1.66 11.64 -6.29
N LEU A 419 0.45 11.26 -5.89
CA LEU A 419 -0.24 9.99 -6.19
C LEU A 419 0.54 8.71 -5.80
N THR A 420 1.64 8.85 -5.04
CA THR A 420 2.40 7.72 -4.50
C THR A 420 2.61 7.79 -2.99
N THR A 421 2.10 8.85 -2.35
CA THR A 421 2.11 9.02 -0.90
C THR A 421 0.69 8.95 -0.34
N LEU A 422 0.48 8.11 0.68
CA LEU A 422 -0.74 8.09 1.47
C LEU A 422 -0.65 9.11 2.60
N ILE A 423 -1.76 9.79 2.86
CA ILE A 423 -2.00 10.61 4.04
C ILE A 423 -2.96 9.86 4.95
N VAL A 424 -2.55 9.61 6.18
CA VAL A 424 -3.25 8.71 7.10
C VAL A 424 -3.73 9.47 8.32
N MET A 425 -4.98 9.23 8.67
CA MET A 425 -5.60 9.74 9.90
C MET A 425 -6.54 8.67 10.53
N PRO A 426 -6.99 8.82 11.78
CA PRO A 426 -7.90 7.86 12.38
C PRO A 426 -9.17 7.65 11.55
N GLY A 427 -9.36 6.40 11.07
CA GLY A 427 -10.53 5.98 10.31
C GLY A 427 -10.57 6.45 8.85
N HIS A 428 -9.50 7.03 8.30
CA HIS A 428 -9.46 7.47 6.91
C HIS A 428 -8.05 7.46 6.33
N VAL A 429 -7.96 7.23 5.03
CA VAL A 429 -6.73 7.29 4.24
C VAL A 429 -7.01 8.01 2.93
N MET A 430 -6.06 8.80 2.48
CA MET A 430 -6.13 9.65 1.30
C MET A 430 -4.86 9.51 0.48
N LEU A 431 -4.94 9.77 -0.81
CA LEU A 431 -3.82 9.81 -1.73
C LEU A 431 -3.42 11.28 -1.93
N TYR A 432 -2.16 11.62 -1.68
CA TYR A 432 -1.67 13.00 -1.88
C TYR A 432 -1.71 13.36 -3.36
N ALA A 433 -2.42 14.44 -3.70
CA ALA A 433 -2.62 14.90 -5.07
C ALA A 433 -1.70 16.07 -5.48
N GLY A 434 -0.88 16.55 -4.55
CA GLY A 434 -0.03 17.74 -4.75
C GLY A 434 -0.68 19.01 -4.21
N ASN A 435 0.11 20.06 -4.00
CA ASN A 435 -0.35 21.41 -3.63
C ASN A 435 -1.33 21.50 -2.44
N GLY A 436 -1.26 20.55 -1.49
CA GLY A 436 -2.18 20.49 -0.36
C GLY A 436 -3.52 19.83 -0.68
N GLU A 437 -3.69 19.28 -1.87
CA GLU A 437 -4.86 18.53 -2.32
C GLU A 437 -4.68 17.03 -2.08
N VAL A 438 -5.81 16.33 -1.96
CA VAL A 438 -5.89 14.87 -1.76
C VAL A 438 -6.98 14.27 -2.62
N ALA A 439 -6.71 13.09 -3.17
CA ALA A 439 -7.71 12.26 -3.81
C ALA A 439 -8.14 11.15 -2.84
N HIS A 440 -9.44 11.04 -2.59
CA HIS A 440 -9.96 10.06 -1.65
C HIS A 440 -11.41 9.71 -1.93
N ASN A 441 -11.83 8.52 -1.52
CA ASN A 441 -13.25 8.24 -1.46
C ASN A 441 -13.76 8.62 -0.07
N VAL A 442 -14.61 9.65 0.00
CA VAL A 442 -15.00 10.33 1.23
C VAL A 442 -16.51 10.30 1.45
N TRP A 443 -16.92 9.95 2.68
CA TRP A 443 -18.34 10.04 3.03
C TRP A 443 -18.81 11.48 3.27
N GLY A 444 -18.02 12.30 3.97
CA GLY A 444 -18.36 13.70 4.20
C GLY A 444 -17.53 14.38 5.27
N VAL A 445 -17.72 15.69 5.38
CA VAL A 445 -17.12 16.57 6.39
C VAL A 445 -17.83 16.39 7.73
N ARG A 446 -17.10 16.31 8.83
CA ARG A 446 -17.68 16.24 10.17
C ARG A 446 -18.25 17.59 10.58
N THR A 447 -19.46 17.57 11.15
CA THR A 447 -20.16 18.73 11.71
C THR A 447 -20.20 18.67 13.24
N ASP A 448 -20.42 19.81 13.87
CA ASP A 448 -20.37 19.98 15.33
C ASP A 448 -21.48 19.25 16.08
N ASP A 449 -22.58 18.96 15.40
CA ASP A 449 -23.72 18.19 15.92
C ASP A 449 -23.41 16.66 15.94
N GLY A 450 -22.17 16.27 15.62
CA GLY A 450 -21.76 14.88 15.50
C GLY A 450 -22.20 14.21 14.19
N GLY A 451 -22.80 14.96 13.29
CA GLY A 451 -23.22 14.55 11.96
C GLY A 451 -22.12 14.68 10.91
N ARG A 452 -22.57 14.70 9.66
CA ARG A 452 -21.69 14.94 8.50
C ARG A 452 -22.45 15.68 7.40
N SER A 453 -21.78 16.65 6.80
CA SER A 453 -22.13 17.14 5.47
C SER A 453 -21.65 16.13 4.44
N VAL A 454 -22.60 15.45 3.76
CA VAL A 454 -22.32 14.25 2.96
C VAL A 454 -21.82 14.61 1.55
N ILE A 455 -20.64 14.13 1.19
CA ILE A 455 -20.06 14.16 -0.17
C ILE A 455 -20.39 12.87 -0.89
N GLY A 456 -20.16 11.73 -0.26
CA GLY A 456 -20.58 10.39 -0.68
C GLY A 456 -19.93 9.83 -1.93
N LYS A 457 -18.74 10.30 -2.32
CA LYS A 457 -18.04 9.87 -3.53
C LYS A 457 -16.52 10.03 -3.48
N ALA A 458 -15.85 9.43 -4.44
CA ALA A 458 -14.44 9.69 -4.70
C ALA A 458 -14.28 11.10 -5.29
N ALA A 459 -13.38 11.88 -4.72
CA ALA A 459 -13.18 13.27 -5.09
C ALA A 459 -11.76 13.75 -4.82
N ILE A 460 -11.36 14.82 -5.49
CA ILE A 460 -10.19 15.62 -5.15
C ILE A 460 -10.70 16.78 -4.27
N THR A 461 -10.10 16.92 -3.09
CA THR A 461 -10.40 18.01 -2.15
C THR A 461 -9.12 18.59 -1.59
N ASP A 462 -9.18 19.75 -0.99
CA ASP A 462 -8.08 20.17 -0.16
C ASP A 462 -8.19 19.57 1.26
N LEU A 463 -7.13 19.73 2.03
CA LEU A 463 -7.04 19.22 3.40
C LEU A 463 -7.80 20.09 4.42
N GLU A 464 -8.25 21.27 4.02
CA GLU A 464 -9.01 22.22 4.86
C GLU A 464 -10.50 22.28 4.47
N ILE A 465 -10.99 21.27 3.72
CA ILE A 465 -12.40 21.19 3.33
C ILE A 465 -13.34 21.36 4.53
N GLY A 466 -14.29 22.27 4.43
CA GLY A 466 -15.21 22.65 5.51
C GLY A 466 -14.73 23.82 6.38
N LYS A 467 -13.53 24.35 6.16
CA LYS A 467 -13.00 25.49 6.90
C LYS A 467 -13.87 26.75 6.68
N GLY A 468 -14.15 27.45 7.77
CA GLY A 468 -14.91 28.70 7.75
C GLY A 468 -16.42 28.56 7.79
N TYR A 469 -16.98 27.33 7.80
CA TYR A 469 -18.40 27.09 8.08
C TYR A 469 -18.67 27.05 9.57
N ASP A 470 -19.85 27.62 9.98
CA ASP A 470 -20.22 27.79 11.40
C ASP A 470 -20.35 26.45 12.14
N ASP A 471 -20.67 25.37 11.41
CA ASP A 471 -20.91 24.04 11.96
C ASP A 471 -19.67 23.10 11.82
N VAL A 472 -18.49 23.64 11.45
CA VAL A 472 -17.25 22.85 11.31
C VAL A 472 -16.12 23.44 12.15
N LYS A 473 -15.67 22.70 13.15
CA LYS A 473 -14.51 23.08 13.97
C LYS A 473 -13.20 22.83 13.23
N ASP A 474 -12.20 23.68 13.44
CA ASP A 474 -10.84 23.48 12.89
C ASP A 474 -10.24 22.12 13.27
N SER A 475 -10.55 21.60 14.45
CA SER A 475 -10.11 20.26 14.88
C SER A 475 -10.76 19.10 14.11
N ALA A 476 -11.85 19.37 13.39
CA ALA A 476 -12.53 18.38 12.54
C ALA A 476 -11.98 18.33 11.11
N LEU A 477 -11.22 19.35 10.69
CA LEU A 477 -10.60 19.42 9.36
C LEU A 477 -9.65 18.23 9.13
N LEU A 478 -9.54 17.79 7.88
CA LEU A 478 -8.64 16.69 7.52
C LEU A 478 -7.21 16.98 7.97
N LEU A 479 -6.68 18.17 7.65
CA LEU A 479 -5.32 18.60 7.99
C LEU A 479 -5.01 18.47 9.50
N SER A 480 -5.93 18.92 10.35
CA SER A 480 -5.75 18.86 11.80
C SER A 480 -5.64 17.43 12.33
N ARG A 481 -6.24 16.47 11.63
CA ARG A 481 -6.37 15.07 12.06
C ARG A 481 -5.32 14.14 11.48
N ILE A 482 -4.48 14.60 10.55
CA ILE A 482 -3.40 13.77 9.96
C ILE A 482 -2.47 13.28 11.07
N LYS A 483 -2.13 12.00 11.00
CA LYS A 483 -1.17 11.34 11.91
C LYS A 483 0.16 11.02 11.24
N SER A 484 0.12 10.59 9.97
CA SER A 484 1.34 10.27 9.23
C SER A 484 1.13 10.49 7.73
N ILE A 485 2.24 10.67 7.04
CA ILE A 485 2.35 10.43 5.61
C ILE A 485 3.15 9.16 5.40
N ASN A 486 2.77 8.39 4.39
CA ASN A 486 3.39 7.12 4.08
C ASN A 486 3.74 7.09 2.59
N VAL A 487 5.01 7.19 2.24
CA VAL A 487 5.48 7.09 0.86
C VAL A 487 5.43 5.63 0.44
N ILE A 488 4.46 5.27 -0.40
CA ILE A 488 4.19 3.87 -0.81
C ILE A 488 5.12 3.43 -1.93
N VAL A 489 5.38 4.35 -2.87
CA VAL A 489 6.33 4.14 -3.96
C VAL A 489 7.32 5.28 -3.92
N ASP A 490 8.52 4.98 -3.47
CA ASP A 490 9.63 5.91 -3.47
C ASP A 490 10.51 5.62 -4.69
N PRO A 491 10.55 6.52 -5.69
CA PRO A 491 11.37 6.34 -6.88
C PRO A 491 12.84 6.07 -6.57
N LYS A 492 13.29 6.61 -5.44
CA LYS A 492 14.67 6.55 -5.00
C LYS A 492 15.03 5.19 -4.43
N LYS A 493 14.13 4.57 -3.66
CA LYS A 493 14.31 3.21 -3.15
C LYS A 493 14.33 2.18 -4.28
N ILE A 494 13.43 2.31 -5.25
CA ILE A 494 13.29 1.34 -6.33
C ILE A 494 14.49 1.39 -7.29
N ALA A 495 15.05 2.58 -7.52
CA ALA A 495 16.31 2.70 -8.26
C ALA A 495 17.50 2.02 -7.56
N LEU A 496 17.38 1.78 -6.24
CA LEU A 496 18.39 1.16 -5.38
C LEU A 496 18.19 -0.37 -5.25
N GLU A 497 16.95 -0.85 -5.35
CA GLU A 497 16.63 -2.30 -5.23
C GLU A 497 17.19 -3.15 -6.39
N HIS A 498 17.69 -2.54 -7.45
CA HIS A 498 18.23 -3.24 -8.61
C HIS A 498 19.74 -3.58 -8.53
N ALA A 499 20.44 -3.11 -7.50
CA ALA A 499 21.89 -3.35 -7.41
C ALA A 499 22.26 -4.54 -6.49
N TYR A 500 21.47 -4.78 -5.44
CA TYR A 500 21.71 -5.90 -4.50
C TYR A 500 20.48 -6.15 -3.59
N ASN A 501 20.30 -7.41 -3.19
CA ASN A 501 19.28 -7.81 -2.22
C ASN A 501 19.92 -8.07 -0.86
N ALA A 502 19.59 -7.27 0.16
CA ALA A 502 19.95 -7.57 1.55
C ALA A 502 19.11 -8.77 2.03
N GLN A 503 19.71 -9.92 2.25
CA GLN A 503 19.01 -11.05 2.87
C GLN A 503 19.16 -11.00 4.40
N VAL A 504 18.05 -11.31 5.08
CA VAL A 504 17.85 -11.34 6.54
C VAL A 504 18.69 -12.44 7.15
N ASN A 505 19.85 -12.74 6.99
CA ASN A 505 20.73 -13.69 7.70
C ASN A 505 22.21 -13.33 7.49
N SER A 506 22.59 -12.07 7.75
CA SER A 506 23.99 -11.64 7.72
C SER A 506 24.72 -11.81 6.37
N LYS A 507 23.98 -11.82 5.24
CA LYS A 507 24.58 -11.92 3.90
C LYS A 507 23.97 -10.97 2.91
N ILE A 508 24.80 -10.32 2.10
CA ILE A 508 24.42 -9.53 0.94
C ILE A 508 24.58 -10.39 -0.29
N ARG A 509 23.54 -10.50 -1.09
CA ARG A 509 23.60 -11.14 -2.42
C ARG A 509 23.48 -10.06 -3.49
N PHE A 510 24.40 -10.07 -4.43
CA PHE A 510 24.38 -9.20 -5.61
C PHE A 510 23.64 -9.87 -6.78
N ASP A 511 23.21 -9.05 -7.74
CA ASP A 511 22.44 -9.54 -8.90
C ASP A 511 23.24 -10.48 -9.82
N ASP A 512 24.55 -10.37 -9.81
CA ASP A 512 25.48 -11.27 -10.52
C ASP A 512 25.71 -12.62 -9.82
N GLY A 513 25.07 -12.83 -8.65
CA GLY A 513 25.17 -14.03 -7.84
C GLY A 513 26.28 -14.02 -6.79
N TYR A 514 27.12 -12.98 -6.75
CA TYR A 514 28.12 -12.82 -5.69
C TYR A 514 27.46 -12.70 -4.33
N ILE A 515 28.05 -13.29 -3.30
CA ILE A 515 27.55 -13.28 -1.92
C ILE A 515 28.70 -12.91 -1.00
N MET A 516 28.52 -11.83 -0.23
CA MET A 516 29.42 -11.46 0.84
C MET A 516 28.72 -11.50 2.20
N ASP A 517 29.49 -11.61 3.27
CA ASP A 517 28.96 -11.48 4.61
C ASP A 517 28.54 -10.01 4.87
N TYR A 518 27.42 -9.87 5.56
CA TYR A 518 27.01 -8.58 6.04
C TYR A 518 27.98 -8.13 7.12
N ASP A 519 28.64 -7.03 6.86
CA ASP A 519 29.54 -6.40 7.82
C ASP A 519 28.76 -5.38 8.66
N GLU A 520 28.60 -5.65 9.95
CA GLU A 520 27.93 -4.75 10.89
C GLU A 520 28.57 -3.36 10.90
N SER A 521 29.87 -3.25 10.62
CA SER A 521 30.56 -1.96 10.52
C SER A 521 30.03 -1.08 9.38
N MET A 522 29.37 -1.64 8.38
CA MET A 522 28.72 -0.85 7.31
C MET A 522 27.44 -0.16 7.79
N MET A 523 26.86 -0.56 8.92
CA MET A 523 25.49 -0.25 9.29
C MET A 523 25.26 0.16 10.73
N GLU A 524 26.24 0.02 11.60
CA GLU A 524 26.10 0.42 13.01
C GLU A 524 26.05 1.93 13.20
N LEU A 525 26.49 2.68 12.22
CA LEU A 525 26.51 4.14 12.28
C LEU A 525 25.22 4.70 11.66
N GLU A 526 24.26 5.00 12.49
CA GLU A 526 23.02 5.65 12.06
C GLU A 526 23.33 6.99 11.41
N TYR A 527 22.95 7.15 10.15
CA TYR A 527 22.98 8.43 9.47
C TYR A 527 21.65 9.16 9.72
N PRO A 528 21.66 10.38 10.34
CA PRO A 528 20.44 11.12 10.67
C PRO A 528 19.84 11.78 9.42
N LEU A 529 19.27 10.97 8.53
CA LEU A 529 18.71 11.38 7.26
C LEU A 529 17.58 12.41 7.45
N TYR A 530 17.66 13.53 6.72
CA TYR A 530 16.70 14.64 6.79
C TYR A 530 16.55 15.31 8.16
N ALA A 531 17.41 15.00 9.11
CA ALA A 531 17.36 15.64 10.42
C ALA A 531 17.69 17.13 10.31
N PRO A 532 17.22 17.97 11.24
CA PRO A 532 17.68 19.35 11.35
C PRO A 532 19.19 19.43 11.48
N LEU A 533 19.79 20.53 11.03
CA LEU A 533 21.26 20.76 11.13
C LEU A 533 21.77 20.72 12.58
N SER A 534 20.89 20.90 13.57
CA SER A 534 21.18 20.79 15.01
C SER A 534 21.16 19.37 15.55
N ALA A 535 20.80 18.36 14.75
CA ALA A 535 20.74 16.98 15.21
C ALA A 535 22.14 16.45 15.58
N PRO A 536 22.25 15.47 16.51
CA PRO A 536 23.48 14.77 16.79
C PRO A 536 24.14 14.24 15.52
N ARG A 537 25.45 14.31 15.44
CA ARG A 537 26.25 13.81 14.33
C ARG A 537 26.66 12.38 14.55
N SER A 538 26.97 11.66 13.46
CA SER A 538 27.47 10.30 13.46
C SER A 538 28.61 10.16 12.47
N ASP A 539 29.44 9.13 12.57
CA ASP A 539 30.54 8.92 11.63
C ASP A 539 30.20 7.95 10.47
N ALA A 540 28.99 8.06 9.92
CA ALA A 540 28.53 7.23 8.84
C ALA A 540 29.50 7.18 7.62
N GLY A 541 30.22 8.28 7.35
CA GLY A 541 31.23 8.32 6.31
C GLY A 541 32.45 7.44 6.55
N ARG A 542 32.67 6.98 7.77
CA ARG A 542 33.74 6.04 8.11
C ARG A 542 33.33 4.59 8.04
N ALA A 543 32.05 4.29 7.95
CA ALA A 543 31.55 2.96 7.69
C ALA A 543 31.78 2.62 6.21
N ARG A 544 32.96 2.07 5.89
CA ARG A 544 33.41 1.73 4.51
C ARG A 544 33.90 0.30 4.45
N ASN A 545 33.20 -0.53 3.71
CA ASN A 545 33.66 -1.85 3.36
C ASN A 545 34.27 -1.81 1.95
N THR A 546 35.58 -1.93 1.85
CA THR A 546 36.32 -1.86 0.58
C THR A 546 35.89 -2.96 -0.38
N GLU A 547 35.62 -4.18 0.11
CA GLU A 547 35.15 -5.30 -0.71
C GLU A 547 33.80 -4.98 -1.36
N PHE A 548 32.85 -4.43 -0.56
CA PHE A 548 31.55 -4.01 -1.05
C PHE A 548 31.64 -2.96 -2.16
N PHE A 549 32.45 -1.90 -1.94
CA PHE A 549 32.59 -0.86 -2.94
C PHE A 549 33.35 -1.34 -4.19
N SER A 550 34.39 -2.14 -4.00
CA SER A 550 35.18 -2.67 -5.11
C SER A 550 34.35 -3.58 -5.99
N HIS A 551 33.50 -4.41 -5.38
CA HIS A 551 32.61 -5.30 -6.14
C HIS A 551 31.58 -4.51 -6.99
N ILE A 552 31.04 -3.42 -6.45
CA ILE A 552 30.00 -2.62 -7.11
C ILE A 552 30.61 -1.69 -8.16
N TYR A 553 31.66 -0.94 -7.80
CA TYR A 553 32.11 0.24 -8.55
C TYR A 553 33.39 0.02 -9.34
N GLY A 554 34.14 -1.01 -8.99
CA GLY A 554 35.43 -1.39 -9.58
C GLY A 554 36.51 -1.57 -8.53
N SER A 555 37.37 -2.58 -8.74
CA SER A 555 38.38 -3.05 -7.79
C SER A 555 39.68 -2.24 -7.82
N ASP A 556 39.93 -1.52 -8.90
CA ASP A 556 41.12 -0.69 -9.10
C ASP A 556 40.81 0.59 -9.91
N GLU A 557 41.79 1.48 -10.00
CA GLU A 557 41.67 2.76 -10.71
C GLU A 557 41.27 2.58 -12.18
N LYS A 558 41.79 1.56 -12.85
CA LYS A 558 41.55 1.28 -14.26
C LYS A 558 40.10 0.86 -14.47
N GLU A 559 39.63 -0.07 -13.65
CA GLU A 559 38.25 -0.57 -13.73
C GLU A 559 37.26 0.55 -13.38
N VAL A 560 37.50 1.31 -12.32
CA VAL A 560 36.66 2.46 -11.97
C VAL A 560 36.63 3.49 -13.09
N SER A 561 37.79 3.82 -13.69
CA SER A 561 37.88 4.77 -14.81
C SER A 561 37.03 4.33 -16.02
N GLN A 562 36.97 3.02 -16.31
CA GLN A 562 36.11 2.47 -17.36
C GLN A 562 34.62 2.57 -17.03
N ASN A 563 34.27 2.59 -15.75
CA ASN A 563 32.90 2.71 -15.28
C ASN A 563 32.42 4.18 -15.16
N LEU A 564 33.29 5.17 -15.38
CA LEU A 564 32.89 6.58 -15.31
C LEU A 564 32.07 6.99 -16.53
N THR A 565 31.09 7.85 -16.29
CA THR A 565 30.26 8.48 -17.32
C THR A 565 30.08 9.96 -17.05
N LYS A 566 29.69 10.72 -18.07
CA LYS A 566 29.48 12.16 -17.97
C LYS A 566 28.14 12.46 -17.31
N VAL A 567 28.12 13.38 -16.37
CA VAL A 567 26.96 14.02 -15.76
C VAL A 567 27.03 15.52 -16.04
N VAL A 568 25.94 16.10 -16.52
CA VAL A 568 25.87 17.53 -16.81
C VAL A 568 25.42 18.28 -15.56
N TRP A 569 26.33 18.99 -14.92
CA TRP A 569 26.05 19.75 -13.71
C TRP A 569 25.44 21.11 -14.04
N LEU A 570 24.23 21.38 -13.51
CA LEU A 570 23.48 22.64 -13.64
C LEU A 570 23.41 23.14 -15.10
N LYS A 571 22.75 22.37 -15.94
CA LYS A 571 22.70 22.56 -17.40
C LYS A 571 22.38 23.99 -17.84
N SER A 572 21.49 24.67 -17.11
CA SER A 572 21.05 26.03 -17.49
C SER A 572 21.93 27.14 -16.96
N SER A 573 22.74 26.89 -15.92
CA SER A 573 23.50 27.93 -15.24
C SER A 573 25.03 27.77 -15.33
N LYS A 574 25.53 26.55 -15.08
CA LYS A 574 26.99 26.27 -15.07
C LYS A 574 27.41 25.36 -16.22
N ASN A 575 26.57 24.47 -16.67
CA ASN A 575 26.78 23.55 -17.78
C ASN A 575 28.15 22.81 -17.73
N LYS A 576 28.55 22.37 -16.53
CA LYS A 576 29.86 21.74 -16.31
C LYS A 576 29.72 20.22 -16.46
N GLU A 577 30.61 19.58 -17.23
CA GLU A 577 30.68 18.11 -17.28
C GLU A 577 31.46 17.58 -16.07
N LEU A 578 30.86 16.60 -15.38
CA LEU A 578 31.47 15.88 -14.27
C LEU A 578 31.57 14.39 -14.64
N LEU A 579 32.64 13.72 -14.22
CA LEU A 579 32.79 12.28 -14.35
C LEU A 579 32.32 11.58 -13.06
N PHE A 580 31.39 10.66 -13.20
CA PHE A 580 30.82 9.93 -12.06
C PHE A 580 30.58 8.48 -12.41
N ASN A 581 30.61 7.57 -11.43
CA ASN A 581 30.48 6.14 -11.69
C ASN A 581 29.07 5.79 -12.21
N SER A 582 29.01 5.01 -13.29
CA SER A 582 27.76 4.60 -13.93
C SER A 582 27.05 3.45 -13.19
N LYS A 583 27.80 2.69 -12.37
CA LYS A 583 27.31 1.54 -11.64
C LYS A 583 26.39 1.94 -10.49
N ASN A 584 25.55 1.03 -10.06
CA ASN A 584 24.62 1.20 -8.94
C ASN A 584 23.77 2.47 -9.00
N GLY A 585 23.59 3.04 -10.20
CA GLY A 585 22.79 4.25 -10.39
C GLY A 585 23.43 5.56 -9.92
N ALA A 586 24.71 5.58 -9.53
CA ALA A 586 25.38 6.75 -8.95
C ALA A 586 25.36 7.97 -9.88
N ALA A 587 25.79 7.84 -11.14
CA ALA A 587 25.74 8.94 -12.10
C ALA A 587 24.32 9.43 -12.37
N LYS A 588 23.33 8.53 -12.43
CA LYS A 588 21.93 8.90 -12.60
C LYS A 588 21.39 9.66 -11.38
N ALA A 589 21.84 9.29 -10.17
CA ALA A 589 21.49 10.00 -8.94
C ALA A 589 22.06 11.42 -8.95
N LEU A 590 23.34 11.60 -9.34
CA LEU A 590 23.95 12.92 -9.44
C LEU A 590 23.29 13.77 -10.52
N GLN A 591 22.87 13.18 -11.65
CA GLN A 591 22.15 13.94 -12.68
C GLN A 591 20.81 14.45 -12.13
N ARG A 592 20.07 13.66 -11.35
CA ARG A 592 18.83 14.13 -10.70
C ARG A 592 19.08 15.26 -9.71
N VAL A 593 20.15 15.15 -8.90
CA VAL A 593 20.57 16.24 -8.00
C VAL A 593 20.80 17.52 -8.82
N SER A 594 21.55 17.41 -9.90
CA SER A 594 21.85 18.54 -10.79
C SER A 594 20.59 19.16 -11.37
N ASP A 595 19.69 18.35 -11.92
CA ASP A 595 18.44 18.81 -12.54
C ASP A 595 17.53 19.52 -11.51
N GLU A 596 17.42 18.98 -10.30
CA GLU A 596 16.64 19.59 -9.21
C GLU A 596 17.24 20.93 -8.76
N LEU A 597 18.57 20.98 -8.57
CA LEU A 597 19.26 22.21 -8.17
C LEU A 597 19.23 23.27 -9.27
N ASP A 598 19.28 22.87 -10.54
CA ASP A 598 19.18 23.80 -11.68
C ASP A 598 17.77 24.43 -11.74
N ILE A 599 16.72 23.68 -11.44
CA ILE A 599 15.36 24.20 -11.32
C ILE A 599 15.23 25.13 -10.10
N MET A 600 15.81 24.74 -8.95
CA MET A 600 15.76 25.53 -7.73
C MET A 600 16.51 26.86 -7.89
N SER A 601 17.68 26.83 -8.51
CA SER A 601 18.51 28.05 -8.71
C SER A 601 17.89 29.06 -9.68
N LYS A 602 17.01 28.61 -10.61
CA LYS A 602 16.21 29.55 -11.42
C LYS A 602 15.23 30.37 -10.58
N LYS A 603 14.70 29.76 -9.51
CA LYS A 603 13.76 30.42 -8.59
C LYS A 603 14.45 31.16 -7.46
N LYS A 604 15.67 30.74 -7.10
CA LYS A 604 16.49 31.24 -6.01
C LYS A 604 17.94 31.37 -6.51
N PRO A 605 18.28 32.40 -7.30
CA PRO A 605 19.62 32.54 -7.88
C PRO A 605 20.75 32.63 -6.84
N GLU A 606 20.43 33.05 -5.63
CA GLU A 606 21.37 33.12 -4.50
C GLU A 606 21.93 31.74 -4.09
N LEU A 607 21.31 30.64 -4.49
CA LEU A 607 21.83 29.29 -4.24
C LEU A 607 23.04 28.94 -5.09
N LEU A 608 23.23 29.58 -6.26
CA LEU A 608 24.31 29.26 -7.21
C LEU A 608 25.71 29.43 -6.61
N LYS A 609 25.87 30.31 -5.62
CA LYS A 609 27.15 30.53 -4.94
C LYS A 609 27.65 29.34 -4.13
N TYR A 610 26.74 28.41 -3.78
CA TYR A 610 27.08 27.21 -3.01
C TYR A 610 27.34 25.98 -3.92
N LEU A 611 27.10 26.09 -5.22
CA LEU A 611 27.03 24.95 -6.15
C LEU A 611 28.28 24.85 -7.06
N ASP A 612 29.40 25.46 -6.68
CA ASP A 612 30.69 25.23 -7.35
C ASP A 612 31.25 23.86 -6.94
N VAL A 613 31.54 23.03 -7.96
CA VAL A 613 32.11 21.69 -7.77
C VAL A 613 33.60 21.72 -7.96
N ASN A 614 34.34 21.22 -6.97
CA ASN A 614 35.82 21.21 -7.00
C ASN A 614 36.41 19.84 -7.30
N GLY A 615 35.68 18.73 -7.07
CA GLY A 615 36.20 17.39 -7.36
C GLY A 615 35.10 16.32 -7.37
N THR A 616 35.31 15.31 -8.23
CA THR A 616 34.49 14.09 -8.28
C THR A 616 35.37 12.85 -8.17
N PHE A 617 35.91 12.33 -9.27
CA PHE A 617 36.79 11.17 -9.28
C PHE A 617 38.25 11.57 -9.00
N SER A 618 38.85 10.84 -8.03
CA SER A 618 40.29 10.92 -7.74
C SER A 618 40.71 9.65 -7.00
N TRP A 619 41.54 8.81 -7.63
CA TRP A 619 42.05 7.60 -7.00
C TRP A 619 43.09 7.92 -5.95
N ARG A 620 42.69 7.93 -4.69
CA ARG A 620 43.55 8.31 -3.56
C ARG A 620 43.07 7.70 -2.23
N LYS A 621 43.98 7.55 -1.30
CA LYS A 621 43.65 7.26 0.09
C LYS A 621 43.10 8.52 0.78
N ILE A 622 42.38 8.31 1.89
CA ILE A 622 42.01 9.38 2.80
C ILE A 622 43.28 9.90 3.48
N ALA A 623 43.34 11.20 3.70
CA ALA A 623 44.48 11.82 4.39
C ALA A 623 44.71 11.16 5.77
N ASN A 624 45.95 10.73 6.02
CA ASN A 624 46.36 10.04 7.25
C ASN A 624 45.66 8.71 7.52
N SER A 625 45.22 7.99 6.48
CA SER A 625 44.58 6.68 6.57
C SER A 625 45.07 5.73 5.45
N ASP A 626 44.98 4.44 5.68
CA ASP A 626 45.22 3.43 4.65
C ASP A 626 43.99 3.11 3.79
N GLU A 627 42.83 3.65 4.16
CA GLU A 627 41.57 3.45 3.47
C GLU A 627 41.43 4.33 2.23
N LEU A 628 40.81 3.80 1.18
CA LEU A 628 40.48 4.55 -0.02
C LEU A 628 39.38 5.58 0.27
N SER A 629 39.54 6.77 -0.31
CA SER A 629 38.50 7.77 -0.33
C SER A 629 37.33 7.33 -1.22
N SER A 630 36.09 7.70 -0.89
CA SER A 630 34.93 7.45 -1.76
C SER A 630 35.05 8.12 -3.13
N HIS A 631 35.88 9.16 -3.27
CA HIS A 631 36.28 9.71 -4.55
C HIS A 631 36.99 8.70 -5.46
N SER A 632 37.69 7.71 -4.89
CA SER A 632 38.37 6.66 -5.66
C SER A 632 37.41 5.80 -6.46
N TRP A 633 36.19 5.59 -5.96
CA TRP A 633 35.15 4.88 -6.69
C TRP A 633 34.31 5.77 -7.61
N GLY A 634 34.59 7.08 -7.68
CA GLY A 634 33.82 8.03 -8.49
C GLY A 634 32.36 8.20 -8.05
N ILE A 635 32.10 8.10 -6.76
CA ILE A 635 30.76 8.19 -6.16
C ILE A 635 30.59 9.40 -5.24
N SER A 636 31.57 10.29 -5.20
CA SER A 636 31.57 11.47 -4.33
C SER A 636 31.85 12.75 -5.09
N LEU A 637 31.40 13.86 -4.52
CA LEU A 637 31.71 15.20 -5.00
C LEU A 637 31.82 16.18 -3.85
N ASP A 638 32.67 17.21 -4.04
CA ASP A 638 32.84 18.32 -3.10
C ASP A 638 32.27 19.59 -3.72
N ILE A 639 31.39 20.28 -2.99
CA ILE A 639 30.83 21.58 -3.38
C ILE A 639 31.12 22.64 -2.31
N ASN A 640 31.10 23.92 -2.70
CA ASN A 640 31.25 25.07 -1.78
C ASN A 640 32.54 25.04 -0.95
N VAL A 641 33.62 24.50 -1.48
CA VAL A 641 34.88 24.24 -0.76
C VAL A 641 35.45 25.49 -0.07
N GLN A 642 35.37 26.66 -0.69
CA GLN A 642 35.90 27.91 -0.13
C GLN A 642 35.21 28.33 1.18
N ASN A 643 33.97 27.91 1.41
CA ASN A 643 33.18 28.26 2.60
C ASN A 643 32.86 27.03 3.46
N SER A 644 33.62 25.95 3.28
CA SER A 644 33.39 24.69 4.00
C SER A 644 34.27 24.59 5.26
N SER A 645 33.90 23.66 6.13
CA SER A 645 34.70 23.26 7.28
C SER A 645 35.03 21.76 7.16
N TYR A 646 36.32 21.45 7.40
CA TYR A 646 36.78 20.06 7.47
C TYR A 646 37.49 19.85 8.82
N TRP A 647 37.16 18.78 9.52
CA TRP A 647 37.57 18.53 10.90
C TRP A 647 39.10 18.61 11.14
N GLN A 648 39.92 18.28 10.18
CA GLN A 648 41.40 18.40 10.30
C GLN A 648 41.91 19.84 10.17
N TRP A 649 41.17 20.73 9.49
CA TRP A 649 41.60 22.12 9.26
C TRP A 649 40.89 23.13 10.16
N SER A 650 39.65 22.79 10.54
CA SER A 650 38.80 23.72 11.28
C SER A 650 38.68 23.29 12.72
N LYS A 651 38.99 24.20 13.66
CA LYS A 651 38.82 23.92 15.10
C LYS A 651 37.34 23.74 15.51
N GLU A 652 36.44 24.36 14.75
CA GLU A 652 35.01 24.36 15.05
C GLU A 652 34.21 23.99 13.82
N TYR A 653 33.10 23.29 14.05
CA TYR A 653 32.11 22.97 13.02
C TYR A 653 31.40 24.25 12.56
N LYS A 654 31.45 24.53 11.25
CA LYS A 654 30.70 25.62 10.64
C LYS A 654 30.05 25.11 9.35
N ASN A 655 28.74 25.18 9.28
CA ASN A 655 28.01 24.91 8.05
C ASN A 655 27.53 26.22 7.40
N THR A 656 27.75 26.33 6.09
CA THR A 656 27.23 27.45 5.28
C THR A 656 26.22 26.99 4.24
N LEU A 657 26.09 25.69 4.01
CA LEU A 657 25.14 25.15 3.04
C LEU A 657 23.68 25.25 3.58
N PRO A 658 22.75 25.79 2.76
CA PRO A 658 21.33 25.74 3.08
C PRO A 658 20.81 24.31 3.19
N GLN A 659 19.92 24.06 4.15
CA GLN A 659 19.27 22.76 4.38
C GLN A 659 18.64 22.23 3.07
N GLU A 660 18.02 23.08 2.28
CA GLU A 660 17.35 22.70 1.04
C GLU A 660 18.30 22.10 -0.02
N ILE A 661 19.59 22.50 -0.05
CA ILE A 661 20.60 21.87 -0.91
C ILE A 661 20.95 20.49 -0.38
N ILE A 662 21.19 20.37 0.93
CA ILE A 662 21.49 19.09 1.59
C ILE A 662 20.34 18.10 1.36
N ASP A 663 19.10 18.55 1.51
CA ASP A 663 17.89 17.74 1.28
C ASP A 663 17.80 17.22 -0.16
N VAL A 664 18.25 17.99 -1.17
CA VAL A 664 18.30 17.53 -2.56
C VAL A 664 19.25 16.36 -2.72
N PHE A 665 20.43 16.42 -2.12
CA PHE A 665 21.40 15.33 -2.16
C PHE A 665 20.91 14.10 -1.41
N GLU A 666 20.45 14.29 -0.16
CA GLU A 666 20.00 13.20 0.70
C GLU A 666 18.82 12.42 0.08
N ARG A 667 17.85 13.13 -0.52
CA ARG A 667 16.74 12.45 -1.19
C ARG A 667 17.13 11.76 -2.50
N ASN A 668 18.31 12.01 -3.04
CA ASN A 668 18.83 11.33 -4.21
C ASN A 668 19.89 10.26 -3.89
N GLY A 669 19.96 9.80 -2.65
CA GLY A 669 20.81 8.67 -2.27
C GLY A 669 22.20 9.06 -1.78
N PHE A 670 22.46 10.34 -1.54
CA PHE A 670 23.73 10.80 -1.01
C PHE A 670 23.67 11.01 0.49
N ILE A 671 24.76 10.77 1.19
CA ILE A 671 24.99 11.25 2.54
C ILE A 671 25.90 12.48 2.51
N TRP A 672 25.73 13.35 3.49
CA TRP A 672 26.47 14.60 3.60
C TRP A 672 27.45 14.56 4.78
N GLY A 673 28.73 14.89 4.51
CA GLY A 673 29.80 14.86 5.51
C GLY A 673 29.64 15.90 6.64
N GLY A 674 28.79 16.89 6.50
CA GLY A 674 28.47 17.83 7.58
C GLY A 674 27.66 17.20 8.72
N ARG A 675 27.10 15.99 8.55
CA ARG A 675 26.44 15.22 9.61
C ARG A 675 27.38 14.24 10.33
N TRP A 676 28.67 14.25 10.00
CA TRP A 676 29.63 13.38 10.62
C TRP A 676 30.26 14.01 11.87
N GLU A 677 30.70 13.24 12.82
CA GLU A 677 31.50 13.71 13.94
C GLU A 677 32.84 14.26 13.41
N HIS A 678 33.49 13.53 12.50
CA HIS A 678 34.62 14.00 11.71
C HIS A 678 34.11 14.76 10.48
N PHE A 679 33.51 15.91 10.74
CA PHE A 679 32.77 16.66 9.74
C PHE A 679 33.57 17.08 8.52
N ASP A 680 32.89 16.97 7.36
CA ASP A 680 33.36 17.46 6.07
C ASP A 680 32.19 18.13 5.33
N THR A 681 32.03 19.44 5.52
CA THR A 681 30.81 20.13 5.08
C THR A 681 30.74 20.40 3.59
N MET A 682 31.82 20.15 2.81
CA MET A 682 31.79 20.19 1.34
C MET A 682 31.38 18.86 0.73
N HIS A 683 31.58 17.74 1.44
CA HIS A 683 31.58 16.41 0.91
C HIS A 683 30.19 15.77 0.85
N PHE A 684 29.84 15.24 -0.30
CA PHE A 684 28.68 14.38 -0.53
C PHE A 684 29.13 13.08 -1.17
N GLU A 685 28.69 11.94 -0.66
CA GLU A 685 28.96 10.62 -1.25
C GLU A 685 27.68 9.82 -1.45
N TYR A 686 27.59 9.11 -2.58
CA TYR A 686 26.45 8.29 -2.94
C TYR A 686 26.47 6.99 -2.14
N ARG A 687 25.58 6.89 -1.16
CA ARG A 687 25.52 5.81 -0.17
C ARG A 687 24.07 5.33 -0.01
N PRO A 688 23.52 4.73 -1.07
CA PRO A 688 22.12 4.28 -1.03
C PRO A 688 21.84 3.22 0.02
N GLU A 689 22.84 2.44 0.42
CA GLU A 689 22.75 1.42 1.46
C GLU A 689 22.29 1.98 2.82
N PHE A 690 22.71 3.19 3.20
CA PHE A 690 22.21 3.82 4.44
C PHE A 690 20.71 4.11 4.43
N MET A 691 20.13 4.21 3.25
CA MET A 691 18.69 4.47 3.09
C MET A 691 17.87 3.20 3.09
N MET A 692 18.49 2.06 2.71
CA MET A 692 17.84 0.75 2.67
C MET A 692 17.80 0.06 4.04
N LEU A 693 18.82 0.23 4.83
CA LEU A 693 19.12 -0.60 6.01
C LEU A 693 18.59 -0.02 7.32
N GLY A 694 18.37 1.29 7.40
CA GLY A 694 17.63 1.91 8.52
C GLY A 694 16.18 1.41 8.66
N GLN A 695 15.70 0.58 7.72
CA GLN A 695 14.34 0.02 7.73
C GLN A 695 14.27 -1.46 8.12
N LEU A 696 15.41 -2.16 8.21
CA LEU A 696 15.45 -3.55 8.66
C LEU A 696 15.51 -3.69 10.18
N LYS A 697 15.78 -2.60 10.91
CA LYS A 697 15.81 -2.55 12.38
C LYS A 697 14.46 -2.21 13.03
N ASN A 698 13.37 -1.97 12.25
CA ASN A 698 12.03 -1.66 12.78
C ASN A 698 11.00 -2.74 12.43
#